data_ff3cb352ebfade65579cee525036d0e9
#
_entry.id   ff3cb352ebfade65579cee525036d0e9
#
_cell.length_a   1.000
_cell.length_b   1.000
_cell.length_c   1.000
_cell.angle_alpha   90.00
_cell.angle_beta   90.00
_cell.angle_gamma   90.00
#
_symmetry.space_group_name_H-M   'P 1'
#
loop_
_entity.id
_entity.type
_entity.pdbx_description
1 polymer ?
#
loop_
_entity_poly.entity_id
_entity_poly.type
_entity_poly.pdbx_seq_one_letter_code
_entity_poly.pdbx_strand_id
1 'polypeptide(L)'
;MTNNWVDIKNANLIIVQGGNPAEAHPVGFRWAIEAKKNGAKIIVVDPRFNRTASVADLHAPIRSGTDIAFLMGVIRYLLETNQIQHEYVKHYTNASFLIDEGFKFEDGLFVGFDEEKHAYDKSKWNYQFDENGFAKRDMTLQDPRCVINILKDHVSRYTPEMVERITGVKQKTFLQICEEIGKTSAPNKTMTHLYALGLTEHTIGTQNIRSMAMIQLLLGNMGMPGGGINALRGHSNVRGTTDMGLLPMSLPGYMRLPNDKDSSYEQYINAITPKDIVPNQTNYYRNTSKFFVSMMKTFYGDKATKENGWGFDFLPKADRLYDPITHVKLMNDGKLNGWILQGFNVLNSLPNKNKTVAGMSKLKFLIVMDPLQTESSEFWKNFGESNNVNPADIQTEVFRLPTTCFAEEDGSIANSGRWAQWHWKGCDQPGEALPDVEILSMIREEMHHLYQEDLKKGIQPKGLESFEAMTWNYAQPHAPSSAELAKELNGYALEDLLDANGNVVYKKGQLLNGFAHLRDDGTTSAGNWIYVGQWTEKGNQMANRDNSDPSGLGCTLGWGFAWPANRRVLYSRASLDINGNPWDKHRQLIKWNGKNWNWHDVADYGTQPPGSDAGPFIMSAEGVGRLFAVDKITSGPVPEHYEPIESPIDTNPLHPSVVSDPTIRIYKEDREFIGSNKDFPYVATTYRLTEHFHSWTAQSALNIIAQPQQFVEIGEKLAAEKGIQKGDMVKITSRRGYIKAVAVVTKRLKDLEVDGRTVHHIGLPIHWNMKALNGKGNRGFSTNTLTPSWGESVTQTPEYKTFLVNIEKAEA
;
A
#
# COMPACT_ATOMS: atom_id res chain seq x y z
N MET A 1 -1.00 6.92 -5.42
CA MET A 1 -1.16 7.24 -6.86
C MET A 1 0.09 7.96 -7.35
N THR A 2 0.59 7.61 -8.52
CA THR A 2 1.66 8.39 -9.17
C THR A 2 1.15 9.73 -9.70
N ASN A 3 -0.11 9.74 -10.14
CA ASN A 3 -0.78 10.94 -10.63
C ASN A 3 -1.86 11.37 -9.61
N ASN A 4 -2.51 12.49 -9.80
CA ASN A 4 -3.62 12.92 -8.94
C ASN A 4 -4.98 12.43 -9.47
N TRP A 5 -6.05 12.64 -8.68
CA TRP A 5 -7.39 12.22 -9.08
C TRP A 5 -7.87 12.90 -10.37
N VAL A 6 -7.62 14.20 -10.52
CA VAL A 6 -8.08 14.99 -11.69
C VAL A 6 -7.41 14.51 -12.97
N ASP A 7 -6.18 14.04 -12.88
CA ASP A 7 -5.40 13.57 -14.03
C ASP A 7 -6.00 12.34 -14.72
N ILE A 8 -6.81 11.55 -14.03
CA ILE A 8 -7.50 10.39 -14.61
C ILE A 8 -8.32 10.79 -15.85
N LYS A 9 -8.88 12.02 -15.90
CA LYS A 9 -9.63 12.54 -17.05
C LYS A 9 -8.83 12.58 -18.35
N ASN A 10 -7.49 12.62 -18.25
CA ASN A 10 -6.58 12.72 -19.40
C ASN A 10 -6.26 11.36 -20.04
N ALA A 11 -6.65 10.24 -19.42
CA ALA A 11 -6.40 8.90 -19.95
C ALA A 11 -7.21 8.61 -21.22
N ASN A 12 -6.63 7.88 -22.17
CA ASN A 12 -7.32 7.32 -23.33
C ASN A 12 -7.86 5.92 -23.05
N LEU A 13 -7.23 5.21 -22.11
CA LEU A 13 -7.68 3.90 -21.63
C LEU A 13 -7.54 3.85 -20.11
N ILE A 14 -8.53 3.30 -19.43
CA ILE A 14 -8.52 3.06 -18.00
C ILE A 14 -8.69 1.57 -17.76
N ILE A 15 -7.69 0.94 -17.15
CA ILE A 15 -7.81 -0.43 -16.66
C ILE A 15 -8.11 -0.39 -15.17
N VAL A 16 -9.23 -0.97 -14.76
CA VAL A 16 -9.57 -1.17 -13.35
C VAL A 16 -9.39 -2.64 -13.01
N GLN A 17 -8.44 -2.95 -12.12
CA GLN A 17 -8.17 -4.33 -11.72
C GLN A 17 -8.11 -4.43 -10.20
N GLY A 18 -8.82 -5.40 -9.62
CA GLY A 18 -8.86 -5.60 -8.18
C GLY A 18 -9.42 -4.41 -7.40
N GLY A 19 -10.34 -3.66 -7.98
CA GLY A 19 -10.99 -2.50 -7.38
C GLY A 19 -12.39 -2.24 -7.94
N ASN A 20 -13.21 -1.54 -7.14
CA ASN A 20 -14.56 -1.14 -7.53
C ASN A 20 -14.80 0.34 -7.20
N PRO A 21 -14.14 1.27 -7.92
CA PRO A 21 -14.18 2.69 -7.60
C PRO A 21 -15.57 3.32 -7.74
N ALA A 22 -16.46 2.78 -8.55
CA ALA A 22 -17.85 3.28 -8.63
C ALA A 22 -18.60 3.14 -7.29
N GLU A 23 -18.26 2.15 -6.46
CA GLU A 23 -18.80 1.95 -5.12
C GLU A 23 -17.91 2.52 -4.01
N ALA A 24 -16.63 2.20 -4.04
CA ALA A 24 -15.72 2.52 -2.95
C ALA A 24 -15.11 3.93 -3.03
N HIS A 25 -15.12 4.56 -4.21
CA HIS A 25 -14.52 5.89 -4.45
C HIS A 25 -15.41 6.75 -5.39
N PRO A 26 -16.72 6.90 -5.11
CA PRO A 26 -17.67 7.48 -6.08
C PRO A 26 -17.30 8.92 -6.49
N VAL A 27 -16.80 9.74 -5.55
CA VAL A 27 -16.36 11.11 -5.82
C VAL A 27 -15.14 11.14 -6.75
N GLY A 28 -14.19 10.23 -6.57
CA GLY A 28 -13.01 10.09 -7.43
C GLY A 28 -13.33 9.49 -8.79
N PHE A 29 -14.28 8.56 -8.84
CA PHE A 29 -14.67 7.86 -10.07
C PHE A 29 -15.29 8.79 -11.13
N ARG A 30 -15.80 9.95 -10.73
CA ARG A 30 -16.26 10.99 -11.67
C ARG A 30 -15.19 11.32 -12.73
N TRP A 31 -13.92 11.27 -12.41
CA TRP A 31 -12.84 11.57 -13.35
C TRP A 31 -12.64 10.47 -14.39
N ALA A 32 -12.92 9.21 -14.04
CA ALA A 32 -12.96 8.12 -15.01
C ALA A 32 -14.16 8.26 -15.97
N ILE A 33 -15.32 8.70 -15.44
CA ILE A 33 -16.48 9.00 -16.28
C ILE A 33 -16.23 10.22 -17.19
N GLU A 34 -15.48 11.21 -16.69
CA GLU A 34 -15.07 12.37 -17.52
C GLU A 34 -14.14 11.94 -18.66
N ALA A 35 -13.15 11.09 -18.38
CA ALA A 35 -12.31 10.49 -19.41
C ALA A 35 -13.16 9.72 -20.45
N LYS A 36 -14.16 8.94 -20.01
CA LYS A 36 -15.04 8.19 -20.89
C LYS A 36 -15.88 9.11 -21.78
N LYS A 37 -16.40 10.22 -21.26
CA LYS A 37 -17.08 11.25 -22.05
C LYS A 37 -16.18 11.86 -23.12
N ASN A 38 -14.87 11.94 -22.83
CA ASN A 38 -13.85 12.43 -23.77
C ASN A 38 -13.34 11.32 -24.72
N GLY A 39 -14.00 10.16 -24.78
CA GLY A 39 -13.67 9.06 -25.68
C GLY A 39 -12.74 7.98 -25.15
N ALA A 40 -12.37 8.03 -23.87
CA ALA A 40 -11.62 6.94 -23.23
C ALA A 40 -12.46 5.66 -23.09
N LYS A 41 -11.79 4.51 -23.18
CA LYS A 41 -12.37 3.22 -22.80
C LYS A 41 -12.09 2.86 -21.35
N ILE A 42 -13.04 2.17 -20.72
CA ILE A 42 -12.86 1.58 -19.39
C ILE A 42 -12.93 0.06 -19.52
N ILE A 43 -11.91 -0.63 -19.05
CA ILE A 43 -11.86 -2.10 -18.98
C ILE A 43 -11.74 -2.51 -17.53
N VAL A 44 -12.53 -3.50 -17.12
CA VAL A 44 -12.53 -4.04 -15.76
C VAL A 44 -12.09 -5.50 -15.78
N VAL A 45 -11.07 -5.83 -14.99
CA VAL A 45 -10.60 -7.20 -14.75
C VAL A 45 -10.88 -7.52 -13.28
N ASP A 46 -11.88 -8.35 -13.02
CA ASP A 46 -12.37 -8.62 -11.66
C ASP A 46 -13.16 -9.94 -11.65
N PRO A 47 -13.04 -10.80 -10.64
CA PRO A 47 -13.85 -12.01 -10.53
C PRO A 47 -15.36 -11.74 -10.54
N ARG A 48 -15.78 -10.60 -10.01
CA ARG A 48 -17.17 -10.19 -9.84
C ARG A 48 -17.55 -9.08 -10.82
N PHE A 49 -18.68 -9.22 -11.49
CA PHE A 49 -19.29 -8.13 -12.24
C PHE A 49 -19.87 -7.08 -11.27
N ASN A 50 -19.06 -6.08 -10.96
CA ASN A 50 -19.36 -5.02 -9.99
C ASN A 50 -19.93 -3.76 -10.65
N ARG A 51 -20.21 -2.70 -9.87
CA ARG A 51 -20.79 -1.44 -10.41
C ARG A 51 -19.83 -0.70 -11.35
N THR A 52 -18.54 -0.82 -11.16
CA THR A 52 -17.56 -0.27 -12.11
C THR A 52 -17.65 -1.03 -13.45
N ALA A 53 -17.80 -2.35 -13.41
CA ALA A 53 -17.97 -3.17 -14.60
C ALA A 53 -19.25 -2.82 -15.37
N SER A 54 -20.32 -2.38 -14.68
CA SER A 54 -21.59 -2.02 -15.32
C SER A 54 -21.50 -0.78 -16.21
N VAL A 55 -20.49 0.06 -16.06
CA VAL A 55 -20.22 1.24 -16.90
C VAL A 55 -18.97 1.10 -17.76
N ALA A 56 -18.29 -0.05 -17.68
CA ALA A 56 -17.12 -0.37 -18.48
C ALA A 56 -17.50 -0.77 -19.92
N ASP A 57 -16.56 -0.65 -20.83
CA ASP A 57 -16.68 -1.09 -22.22
C ASP A 57 -16.42 -2.60 -22.35
N LEU A 58 -15.64 -3.16 -21.41
CA LEU A 58 -15.33 -4.58 -21.35
C LEU A 58 -15.13 -5.03 -19.91
N HIS A 59 -15.64 -6.21 -19.55
CA HIS A 59 -15.37 -6.90 -18.31
C HIS A 59 -14.76 -8.28 -18.60
N ALA A 60 -13.62 -8.56 -17.97
CA ALA A 60 -12.97 -9.87 -17.97
C ALA A 60 -13.11 -10.51 -16.59
N PRO A 61 -13.96 -11.52 -16.42
CA PRO A 61 -13.97 -12.32 -15.20
C PRO A 61 -12.68 -13.13 -15.11
N ILE A 62 -11.96 -13.01 -13.99
CA ILE A 62 -10.69 -13.67 -13.76
C ILE A 62 -10.76 -14.56 -12.53
N ARG A 63 -10.04 -15.67 -12.51
CA ARG A 63 -9.87 -16.47 -11.29
C ARG A 63 -9.04 -15.67 -10.28
N SER A 64 -9.55 -15.55 -9.06
CA SER A 64 -8.86 -14.84 -7.99
C SER A 64 -7.48 -15.46 -7.72
N GLY A 65 -6.46 -14.61 -7.54
CA GLY A 65 -5.07 -15.04 -7.30
C GLY A 65 -4.26 -15.36 -8.55
N THR A 66 -4.74 -15.02 -9.76
CA THR A 66 -4.03 -15.31 -11.03
C THR A 66 -3.66 -14.06 -11.84
N ASP A 67 -3.64 -12.92 -11.18
CA ASP A 67 -3.41 -11.61 -11.81
C ASP A 67 -2.05 -11.51 -12.51
N ILE A 68 -0.99 -12.11 -11.93
CA ILE A 68 0.34 -12.11 -12.56
C ILE A 68 0.30 -12.83 -13.90
N ALA A 69 -0.36 -14.01 -14.01
CA ALA A 69 -0.45 -14.72 -15.27
C ALA A 69 -1.12 -13.88 -16.37
N PHE A 70 -2.18 -13.13 -16.00
CA PHE A 70 -2.84 -12.20 -16.91
C PHE A 70 -1.90 -11.06 -17.32
N LEU A 71 -1.26 -10.39 -16.36
CA LEU A 71 -0.42 -9.20 -16.61
C LEU A 71 0.89 -9.56 -17.32
N MET A 72 1.52 -10.70 -17.00
CA MET A 72 2.71 -11.17 -17.72
C MET A 72 2.38 -11.58 -19.16
N GLY A 73 1.19 -12.12 -19.38
CA GLY A 73 0.67 -12.36 -20.72
C GLY A 73 0.48 -11.06 -21.52
N VAL A 74 0.03 -9.97 -20.89
CA VAL A 74 -0.02 -8.63 -21.51
C VAL A 74 1.38 -8.15 -21.86
N ILE A 75 2.37 -8.28 -20.95
CA ILE A 75 3.77 -7.90 -21.20
C ILE A 75 4.32 -8.70 -22.38
N ARG A 76 4.09 -10.02 -22.42
CA ARG A 76 4.47 -10.86 -23.56
C ARG A 76 3.89 -10.32 -24.88
N TYR A 77 2.57 -10.05 -24.91
CA TYR A 77 1.92 -9.53 -26.11
C TYR A 77 2.55 -8.24 -26.60
N LEU A 78 2.80 -7.28 -25.70
CA LEU A 78 3.41 -5.99 -26.04
C LEU A 78 4.81 -6.16 -26.64
N LEU A 79 5.62 -7.04 -26.07
CA LEU A 79 7.00 -7.30 -26.55
C LEU A 79 7.03 -8.05 -27.88
N GLU A 80 6.18 -9.05 -28.08
CA GLU A 80 6.09 -9.83 -29.32
C GLU A 80 5.50 -9.04 -30.49
N THR A 81 4.49 -8.23 -30.23
CA THR A 81 3.87 -7.38 -31.26
C THR A 81 4.59 -6.05 -31.46
N ASN A 82 5.68 -5.84 -30.72
CA ASN A 82 6.47 -4.61 -30.76
C ASN A 82 5.68 -3.33 -30.44
N GLN A 83 4.62 -3.45 -29.60
CA GLN A 83 3.76 -2.36 -29.17
C GLN A 83 4.27 -1.73 -27.86
N ILE A 84 5.50 -1.24 -27.89
CA ILE A 84 6.15 -0.54 -26.77
C ILE A 84 6.64 0.83 -27.24
N GLN A 85 6.87 1.74 -26.30
CA GLN A 85 7.49 3.03 -26.59
C GLN A 85 9.03 2.89 -26.50
N HIS A 86 9.68 2.63 -27.64
CA HIS A 86 11.08 2.22 -27.70
C HIS A 86 12.06 3.19 -27.07
N GLU A 87 11.97 4.48 -27.38
CA GLU A 87 12.89 5.49 -26.86
C GLU A 87 12.73 5.65 -25.33
N TYR A 88 11.49 5.61 -24.85
CA TYR A 88 11.22 5.63 -23.42
C TYR A 88 11.78 4.40 -22.71
N VAL A 89 11.52 3.20 -23.24
CA VAL A 89 12.00 1.93 -22.68
C VAL A 89 13.53 1.91 -22.61
N LYS A 90 14.18 2.34 -23.68
CA LYS A 90 15.63 2.37 -23.82
C LYS A 90 16.30 3.34 -22.82
N HIS A 91 15.74 4.54 -22.66
CA HIS A 91 16.37 5.61 -21.88
C HIS A 91 15.85 5.76 -20.47
N TYR A 92 14.60 5.38 -20.21
CA TYR A 92 13.92 5.64 -18.92
C TYR A 92 13.57 4.37 -18.14
N THR A 93 14.01 3.20 -18.63
CA THR A 93 13.93 1.96 -17.87
C THR A 93 15.30 1.28 -17.76
N ASN A 94 15.41 0.29 -16.89
CA ASN A 94 16.63 -0.52 -16.82
C ASN A 94 16.71 -1.61 -17.92
N ALA A 95 15.98 -1.45 -19.03
CA ALA A 95 15.97 -2.39 -20.16
C ALA A 95 17.37 -2.71 -20.71
N SER A 96 18.24 -1.71 -20.77
CA SER A 96 19.61 -1.80 -21.29
C SER A 96 20.65 -2.28 -20.29
N PHE A 97 20.29 -2.46 -19.02
CA PHE A 97 21.24 -2.87 -17.97
C PHE A 97 21.56 -4.35 -18.10
N LEU A 98 22.84 -4.72 -17.90
CA LEU A 98 23.32 -6.09 -17.97
C LEU A 98 23.22 -6.76 -16.60
N ILE A 99 22.54 -7.90 -16.54
CA ILE A 99 22.39 -8.70 -15.33
C ILE A 99 23.54 -9.70 -15.20
N ASP A 100 23.92 -9.99 -13.95
CA ASP A 100 24.96 -10.98 -13.59
C ASP A 100 24.77 -12.27 -14.40
N GLU A 101 25.85 -12.82 -14.91
CA GLU A 101 25.84 -14.03 -15.75
C GLU A 101 25.32 -15.26 -15.03
N GLY A 102 25.44 -15.30 -13.70
CA GLY A 102 24.92 -16.38 -12.87
C GLY A 102 23.43 -16.32 -12.62
N PHE A 103 22.72 -15.28 -13.07
CA PHE A 103 21.26 -15.23 -12.96
C PHE A 103 20.60 -16.29 -13.84
N LYS A 104 19.70 -17.07 -13.23
CA LYS A 104 18.89 -18.11 -13.88
C LYS A 104 17.51 -18.17 -13.26
N PHE A 105 16.55 -18.65 -14.04
CA PHE A 105 15.23 -19.06 -13.59
C PHE A 105 14.94 -20.44 -14.18
N GLU A 106 14.69 -21.43 -13.34
CA GLU A 106 14.46 -22.81 -13.74
C GLU A 106 13.36 -23.42 -12.87
N ASP A 107 12.37 -24.06 -13.48
CA ASP A 107 11.29 -24.81 -12.83
C ASP A 107 10.61 -24.07 -11.65
N GLY A 108 10.27 -22.80 -11.87
CA GLY A 108 9.57 -21.97 -10.87
C GLY A 108 10.47 -21.34 -9.80
N LEU A 109 11.79 -21.56 -9.84
CA LEU A 109 12.73 -21.02 -8.88
C LEU A 109 13.75 -20.09 -9.55
N PHE A 110 14.00 -18.96 -8.92
CA PHE A 110 15.16 -18.12 -9.22
C PHE A 110 16.40 -18.70 -8.56
N VAL A 111 17.55 -18.45 -9.15
CA VAL A 111 18.84 -18.86 -8.58
C VAL A 111 19.01 -18.29 -7.16
N GLY A 112 19.58 -19.11 -6.26
CA GLY A 112 19.84 -18.73 -4.87
C GLY A 112 18.74 -19.09 -3.87
N PHE A 113 17.76 -19.90 -4.25
CA PHE A 113 16.74 -20.36 -3.31
C PHE A 113 17.33 -21.30 -2.26
N ASP A 114 17.03 -21.03 -1.00
CA ASP A 114 17.40 -21.82 0.18
C ASP A 114 16.11 -22.44 0.75
N GLU A 115 15.98 -23.77 0.62
CA GLU A 115 14.79 -24.51 1.06
C GLU A 115 14.56 -24.45 2.58
N GLU A 116 15.64 -24.41 3.38
CA GLU A 116 15.51 -24.39 4.84
C GLU A 116 15.01 -23.03 5.35
N LYS A 117 15.45 -21.96 4.70
CA LYS A 117 15.10 -20.59 5.08
C LYS A 117 13.86 -20.07 4.39
N HIS A 118 13.35 -20.77 3.35
CA HIS A 118 12.31 -20.25 2.47
C HIS A 118 12.62 -18.82 1.95
N ALA A 119 13.84 -18.63 1.50
CA ALA A 119 14.37 -17.32 1.09
C ALA A 119 15.41 -17.46 -0.01
N TYR A 120 15.67 -16.34 -0.69
CA TYR A 120 16.68 -16.29 -1.74
C TYR A 120 17.96 -15.60 -1.28
N ASP A 121 19.12 -16.15 -1.64
CA ASP A 121 20.36 -15.39 -1.79
C ASP A 121 20.31 -14.61 -3.09
N LYS A 122 20.21 -13.30 -2.98
CA LYS A 122 19.99 -12.38 -4.10
C LYS A 122 21.29 -11.94 -4.77
N SER A 123 22.44 -12.47 -4.39
CA SER A 123 23.75 -12.05 -4.90
C SER A 123 23.87 -12.16 -6.42
N LYS A 124 23.12 -13.11 -7.03
CA LYS A 124 23.06 -13.32 -8.49
C LYS A 124 21.97 -12.52 -9.21
N TRP A 125 21.20 -11.71 -8.51
CA TRP A 125 20.17 -10.86 -9.11
C TRP A 125 20.66 -9.45 -9.40
N ASN A 126 21.96 -9.20 -9.31
CA ASN A 126 22.53 -7.89 -9.43
C ASN A 126 22.86 -7.54 -10.89
N TYR A 127 23.18 -6.27 -11.12
CA TYR A 127 23.77 -5.83 -12.38
C TYR A 127 25.25 -6.24 -12.47
N GLN A 128 25.77 -6.30 -13.70
CA GLN A 128 27.22 -6.28 -13.92
C GLN A 128 27.71 -4.85 -13.72
N PHE A 129 28.85 -4.68 -13.03
CA PHE A 129 29.45 -3.37 -12.77
C PHE A 129 30.77 -3.20 -13.52
N ASP A 130 31.07 -1.95 -13.87
CA ASP A 130 32.39 -1.56 -14.40
C ASP A 130 33.41 -1.33 -13.26
N GLU A 131 34.62 -0.95 -13.62
CA GLU A 131 35.72 -0.67 -12.68
C GLU A 131 35.44 0.52 -11.74
N ASN A 132 34.52 1.41 -12.11
CA ASN A 132 34.12 2.58 -11.32
C ASN A 132 32.91 2.28 -10.40
N GLY A 133 32.37 1.08 -10.47
CA GLY A 133 31.19 0.67 -9.70
C GLY A 133 29.87 1.12 -10.32
N PHE A 134 29.84 1.51 -11.59
CA PHE A 134 28.62 1.81 -12.31
C PHE A 134 28.10 0.58 -13.06
N ALA A 135 26.77 0.48 -13.14
CA ALA A 135 26.11 -0.62 -13.83
C ALA A 135 26.40 -0.57 -15.34
N LYS A 136 26.84 -1.70 -15.91
CA LYS A 136 27.06 -1.85 -17.34
C LYS A 136 25.74 -1.84 -18.10
N ARG A 137 25.74 -1.18 -19.27
CA ARG A 137 24.56 -1.04 -20.14
C ARG A 137 24.93 -1.33 -21.60
N ASP A 138 24.05 -2.02 -22.29
CA ASP A 138 24.09 -2.12 -23.76
C ASP A 138 22.90 -1.34 -24.35
N MET A 139 23.18 -0.12 -24.83
CA MET A 139 22.19 0.75 -25.43
C MET A 139 21.70 0.27 -26.81
N THR A 140 22.30 -0.79 -27.36
CA THR A 140 21.78 -1.44 -28.58
C THR A 140 20.68 -2.43 -28.30
N LEU A 141 20.54 -2.87 -27.00
CA LEU A 141 19.62 -3.88 -26.51
C LEU A 141 19.83 -5.25 -27.17
N GLN A 142 21.03 -5.56 -27.67
CA GLN A 142 21.33 -6.82 -28.35
C GLN A 142 21.93 -7.88 -27.42
N ASP A 143 22.60 -7.46 -26.35
CA ASP A 143 23.21 -8.39 -25.42
C ASP A 143 22.11 -9.26 -24.75
N PRO A 144 22.25 -10.59 -24.73
CA PRO A 144 21.26 -11.48 -24.11
C PRO A 144 21.10 -11.24 -22.60
N ARG A 145 22.09 -10.62 -21.94
CA ARG A 145 22.03 -10.25 -20.52
C ARG A 145 21.33 -8.92 -20.26
N CYS A 146 20.94 -8.17 -21.30
CA CYS A 146 20.06 -7.02 -21.14
C CYS A 146 18.76 -7.43 -20.43
N VAL A 147 18.31 -6.63 -19.46
CA VAL A 147 17.05 -6.84 -18.75
C VAL A 147 15.89 -7.09 -19.70
N ILE A 148 15.81 -6.36 -20.83
CA ILE A 148 14.70 -6.52 -21.77
C ILE A 148 14.70 -7.91 -22.43
N ASN A 149 15.86 -8.51 -22.68
CA ASN A 149 15.97 -9.82 -23.30
C ASN A 149 15.68 -10.94 -22.29
N ILE A 150 16.15 -10.78 -21.04
CA ILE A 150 15.79 -11.66 -19.93
C ILE A 150 14.27 -11.63 -19.71
N LEU A 151 13.65 -10.44 -19.75
CA LEU A 151 12.20 -10.31 -19.62
C LEU A 151 11.45 -10.97 -20.76
N LYS A 152 11.90 -10.81 -22.02
CA LYS A 152 11.31 -11.48 -23.19
C LYS A 152 11.31 -12.99 -23.04
N ASP A 153 12.44 -13.56 -22.62
CA ASP A 153 12.57 -14.99 -22.38
C ASP A 153 11.62 -15.46 -21.26
N HIS A 154 11.63 -14.76 -20.14
CA HIS A 154 10.80 -15.05 -18.97
C HIS A 154 9.30 -15.06 -19.29
N VAL A 155 8.80 -14.06 -20.03
CA VAL A 155 7.37 -13.96 -20.37
C VAL A 155 6.94 -14.86 -21.52
N SER A 156 7.86 -15.48 -22.27
CA SER A 156 7.54 -16.32 -23.42
C SER A 156 6.56 -17.46 -23.10
N ARG A 157 6.56 -17.92 -21.85
CA ARG A 157 5.71 -19.00 -21.34
C ARG A 157 4.23 -18.59 -21.15
N TYR A 158 3.96 -17.29 -21.02
CA TYR A 158 2.62 -16.74 -20.79
C TYR A 158 1.84 -16.55 -22.10
N THR A 159 1.69 -17.64 -22.87
CA THR A 159 0.92 -17.58 -24.13
C THR A 159 -0.56 -17.31 -23.85
N PRO A 160 -1.33 -16.80 -24.84
CA PRO A 160 -2.77 -16.57 -24.64
C PRO A 160 -3.52 -17.82 -24.17
N GLU A 161 -3.11 -19.00 -24.65
CA GLU A 161 -3.66 -20.30 -24.19
C GLU A 161 -3.32 -20.58 -22.74
N MET A 162 -2.08 -20.30 -22.33
CA MET A 162 -1.64 -20.48 -20.94
C MET A 162 -2.36 -19.51 -20.01
N VAL A 163 -2.54 -18.24 -20.45
CA VAL A 163 -3.32 -17.26 -19.69
C VAL A 163 -4.76 -17.72 -19.50
N GLU A 164 -5.45 -18.20 -20.54
CA GLU A 164 -6.80 -18.77 -20.42
C GLU A 164 -6.81 -19.97 -19.48
N ARG A 165 -5.85 -20.90 -19.63
CA ARG A 165 -5.73 -22.12 -18.82
C ARG A 165 -5.59 -21.81 -17.33
N ILE A 166 -4.81 -20.80 -16.95
CA ILE A 166 -4.56 -20.40 -15.56
C ILE A 166 -5.70 -19.54 -15.01
N THR A 167 -6.11 -18.53 -15.77
CA THR A 167 -6.98 -17.45 -15.27
C THR A 167 -8.46 -17.68 -15.53
N GLY A 168 -8.80 -18.54 -16.48
CA GLY A 168 -10.16 -18.74 -16.99
C GLY A 168 -10.66 -17.59 -17.88
N VAL A 169 -9.85 -16.54 -18.10
CA VAL A 169 -10.18 -15.45 -19.04
C VAL A 169 -10.08 -15.96 -20.45
N LYS A 170 -11.18 -15.91 -21.22
CA LYS A 170 -11.19 -16.43 -22.59
C LYS A 170 -10.16 -15.72 -23.47
N GLN A 171 -9.38 -16.48 -24.23
CA GLN A 171 -8.31 -15.98 -25.11
C GLN A 171 -8.75 -14.81 -25.97
N LYS A 172 -9.94 -14.89 -26.58
CA LYS A 172 -10.50 -13.79 -27.38
C LYS A 172 -10.62 -12.48 -26.58
N THR A 173 -11.13 -12.55 -25.35
CA THR A 173 -11.29 -11.39 -24.46
C THR A 173 -9.90 -10.86 -24.04
N PHE A 174 -8.99 -11.76 -23.70
CA PHE A 174 -7.62 -11.40 -23.31
C PHE A 174 -6.91 -10.65 -24.45
N LEU A 175 -6.93 -11.18 -25.68
CA LEU A 175 -6.29 -10.55 -26.84
C LEU A 175 -6.93 -9.19 -27.16
N GLN A 176 -8.24 -9.06 -27.07
CA GLN A 176 -8.92 -7.77 -27.23
C GLN A 176 -8.43 -6.74 -26.21
N ILE A 177 -8.20 -7.12 -24.96
CA ILE A 177 -7.63 -6.23 -23.94
C ILE A 177 -6.19 -5.86 -24.28
N CYS A 178 -5.36 -6.85 -24.69
CA CYS A 178 -3.99 -6.60 -25.12
C CYS A 178 -3.90 -5.60 -26.26
N GLU A 179 -4.77 -5.72 -27.27
CA GLU A 179 -4.85 -4.79 -28.40
C GLU A 179 -5.18 -3.35 -27.97
N GLU A 180 -6.14 -3.18 -27.04
CA GLU A 180 -6.47 -1.85 -26.52
C GLU A 180 -5.32 -1.25 -25.72
N ILE A 181 -4.63 -2.06 -24.91
CA ILE A 181 -3.45 -1.65 -24.14
C ILE A 181 -2.33 -1.25 -25.10
N GLY A 182 -2.04 -2.07 -26.10
CA GLY A 182 -0.97 -1.83 -27.07
C GLY A 182 -1.11 -0.52 -27.84
N LYS A 183 -2.32 -0.07 -28.13
CA LYS A 183 -2.59 1.24 -28.78
C LYS A 183 -2.07 2.43 -27.96
N THR A 184 -1.84 2.26 -26.67
CA THR A 184 -1.38 3.32 -25.78
C THR A 184 0.16 3.41 -25.70
N SER A 185 0.89 2.64 -26.50
CA SER A 185 2.31 2.84 -26.74
C SER A 185 2.60 4.03 -27.65
N ALA A 186 1.57 4.53 -28.36
CA ALA A 186 1.69 5.73 -29.18
C ALA A 186 1.92 6.97 -28.28
N PRO A 187 2.86 7.87 -28.64
CA PRO A 187 3.26 8.99 -27.78
C PRO A 187 2.13 9.93 -27.35
N ASN A 188 1.07 10.02 -28.15
CA ASN A 188 -0.10 10.86 -27.91
C ASN A 188 -1.27 10.13 -27.23
N LYS A 189 -1.05 8.93 -26.72
CA LYS A 189 -2.06 8.14 -26.01
C LYS A 189 -1.51 7.65 -24.68
N THR A 190 -2.37 7.59 -23.69
CA THR A 190 -2.00 7.08 -22.36
C THR A 190 -3.05 6.14 -21.80
N MET A 191 -2.58 5.21 -21.02
CA MET A 191 -3.39 4.32 -20.20
C MET A 191 -3.06 4.54 -18.73
N THR A 192 -4.08 4.54 -17.88
CA THR A 192 -3.89 4.50 -16.42
C THR A 192 -4.42 3.20 -15.82
N HIS A 193 -3.70 2.66 -14.85
CA HIS A 193 -4.19 1.59 -13.98
C HIS A 193 -4.80 2.17 -12.71
N LEU A 194 -6.05 1.78 -12.42
CA LEU A 194 -6.70 1.99 -11.13
C LEU A 194 -6.82 0.65 -10.42
N TYR A 195 -6.31 0.53 -9.20
CA TYR A 195 -6.35 -0.70 -8.43
C TYR A 195 -6.60 -0.45 -6.95
N ALA A 196 -7.03 -1.49 -6.26
CA ALA A 196 -7.22 -1.47 -4.83
C ALA A 196 -6.82 -2.82 -4.20
N LEU A 197 -7.43 -3.17 -3.07
CA LEU A 197 -7.09 -4.32 -2.25
C LEU A 197 -7.26 -5.68 -2.96
N GLY A 198 -8.06 -5.75 -4.02
CA GLY A 198 -8.20 -6.96 -4.84
C GLY A 198 -6.92 -7.42 -5.52
N LEU A 199 -5.90 -6.55 -5.64
CA LEU A 199 -4.56 -6.92 -6.10
C LEU A 199 -3.54 -7.03 -4.96
N THR A 200 -3.71 -6.28 -3.87
CA THR A 200 -2.71 -6.20 -2.80
C THR A 200 -2.89 -7.25 -1.73
N GLU A 201 -4.12 -7.70 -1.47
CA GLU A 201 -4.43 -8.69 -0.43
C GLU A 201 -4.37 -10.13 -0.96
N HIS A 202 -3.26 -10.43 -1.66
CA HIS A 202 -2.87 -11.75 -2.14
C HIS A 202 -1.45 -12.08 -1.69
N THR A 203 -1.12 -13.36 -1.61
CA THR A 203 0.25 -13.82 -1.31
C THR A 203 1.30 -13.36 -2.32
N ILE A 204 0.87 -12.86 -3.48
CA ILE A 204 1.69 -12.30 -4.56
C ILE A 204 1.43 -10.81 -4.80
N GLY A 205 0.87 -10.08 -3.83
CA GLY A 205 0.37 -8.70 -3.98
C GLY A 205 1.40 -7.70 -4.50
N THR A 206 2.61 -7.72 -3.99
CA THR A 206 3.70 -6.83 -4.45
C THR A 206 4.03 -7.06 -5.92
N GLN A 207 4.10 -8.32 -6.36
CA GLN A 207 4.41 -8.66 -7.76
C GLN A 207 3.24 -8.33 -8.71
N ASN A 208 1.99 -8.43 -8.26
CA ASN A 208 0.82 -7.95 -9.00
C ASN A 208 0.98 -6.47 -9.38
N ILE A 209 1.32 -5.62 -8.39
CA ILE A 209 1.49 -4.18 -8.59
C ILE A 209 2.70 -3.89 -9.49
N ARG A 210 3.80 -4.63 -9.29
CA ARG A 210 4.98 -4.50 -10.15
C ARG A 210 4.68 -4.83 -11.61
N SER A 211 3.90 -5.87 -11.89
CA SER A 211 3.51 -6.23 -13.26
C SER A 211 2.76 -5.08 -13.96
N MET A 212 1.85 -4.39 -13.24
CA MET A 212 1.21 -3.19 -13.78
C MET A 212 2.20 -2.06 -14.03
N ALA A 213 3.18 -1.87 -13.11
CA ALA A 213 4.22 -0.85 -13.28
C ALA A 213 5.07 -1.12 -14.53
N MET A 214 5.43 -2.37 -14.76
CA MET A 214 6.20 -2.79 -15.94
C MET A 214 5.44 -2.51 -17.24
N ILE A 215 4.12 -2.77 -17.29
CA ILE A 215 3.28 -2.42 -18.44
C ILE A 215 3.32 -0.90 -18.70
N GLN A 216 3.15 -0.08 -17.66
CA GLN A 216 3.21 1.38 -17.78
C GLN A 216 4.57 1.88 -18.29
N LEU A 217 5.65 1.25 -17.85
CA LEU A 217 7.02 1.56 -18.30
C LEU A 217 7.23 1.17 -19.75
N LEU A 218 6.77 -0.01 -20.16
CA LEU A 218 6.87 -0.47 -21.56
C LEU A 218 6.08 0.43 -22.52
N LEU A 219 4.94 0.93 -22.10
CA LEU A 219 4.10 1.84 -22.88
C LEU A 219 4.58 3.31 -22.87
N GLY A 220 5.55 3.66 -22.01
CA GLY A 220 6.00 5.05 -21.85
C GLY A 220 4.98 5.94 -21.16
N ASN A 221 4.09 5.38 -20.34
CA ASN A 221 2.97 6.10 -19.72
C ASN A 221 3.29 6.65 -18.32
N MET A 222 4.35 6.16 -17.64
CA MET A 222 4.77 6.70 -16.35
C MET A 222 5.36 8.10 -16.52
N GLY A 223 4.90 9.06 -15.72
CA GLY A 223 5.28 10.47 -15.81
C GLY A 223 4.44 11.29 -16.80
N MET A 224 3.54 10.64 -17.55
CA MET A 224 2.64 11.28 -18.51
C MET A 224 1.30 11.66 -17.88
N PRO A 225 0.66 12.78 -18.30
CA PRO A 225 -0.74 13.03 -18.01
C PRO A 225 -1.65 11.92 -18.51
N GLY A 226 -2.54 11.43 -17.64
CA GLY A 226 -3.45 10.33 -17.93
C GLY A 226 -2.79 8.94 -17.93
N GLY A 227 -1.51 8.85 -17.53
CA GLY A 227 -0.79 7.61 -17.34
C GLY A 227 -0.71 7.16 -15.87
N GLY A 228 0.24 6.30 -15.60
CA GLY A 228 0.65 5.92 -14.26
C GLY A 228 -0.17 4.83 -13.58
N ILE A 229 0.19 4.57 -12.32
CA ILE A 229 -0.41 3.56 -11.44
C ILE A 229 -1.08 4.27 -10.28
N ASN A 230 -2.36 4.02 -10.11
CA ASN A 230 -3.17 4.75 -9.16
C ASN A 230 -3.81 3.81 -8.15
N ALA A 231 -3.13 3.66 -6.99
CA ALA A 231 -3.66 2.94 -5.83
C ALA A 231 -4.84 3.72 -5.24
N LEU A 232 -6.01 3.12 -5.22
CA LEU A 232 -7.21 3.71 -4.64
C LEU A 232 -7.33 3.25 -3.19
N ARG A 233 -6.84 4.07 -2.25
CA ARG A 233 -6.84 3.75 -0.83
C ARG A 233 -8.25 3.72 -0.26
N GLY A 234 -8.55 2.77 0.62
CA GLY A 234 -9.87 2.61 1.21
C GLY A 234 -10.19 3.67 2.25
N HIS A 235 -9.36 3.79 3.29
CA HIS A 235 -9.55 4.78 4.35
C HIS A 235 -9.15 6.18 3.87
N SER A 236 -9.86 7.20 4.36
CA SER A 236 -9.69 8.61 3.94
C SER A 236 -8.28 9.16 4.13
N ASN A 237 -7.58 8.77 5.20
CA ASN A 237 -6.24 9.25 5.54
C ASN A 237 -5.17 8.13 5.59
N VAL A 238 -5.42 6.96 5.02
CA VAL A 238 -4.42 5.89 5.05
C VAL A 238 -3.11 6.30 4.35
N ARG A 239 -3.19 7.21 3.39
CA ARG A 239 -2.00 7.80 2.77
C ARG A 239 -1.21 8.63 3.77
N GLY A 240 -1.87 9.57 4.47
CA GLY A 240 -1.24 10.43 5.48
C GLY A 240 -0.64 9.64 6.63
N THR A 241 -1.34 8.64 7.15
CA THR A 241 -0.83 7.80 8.24
C THR A 241 0.41 7.01 7.83
N THR A 242 0.47 6.49 6.60
CA THR A 242 1.68 5.81 6.12
C THR A 242 2.85 6.76 5.92
N ASP A 243 2.59 8.00 5.47
CA ASP A 243 3.62 9.05 5.38
C ASP A 243 4.23 9.38 6.76
N MET A 244 3.43 9.27 7.83
CA MET A 244 3.86 9.53 9.22
C MET A 244 4.59 8.36 9.88
N GLY A 245 4.82 7.27 9.17
CA GLY A 245 5.53 6.10 9.71
C GLY A 245 4.67 5.14 10.52
N LEU A 246 3.34 5.16 10.37
CA LEU A 246 2.45 4.15 10.97
C LEU A 246 2.49 2.82 10.20
N LEU A 247 3.67 2.41 9.82
CA LEU A 247 4.00 1.10 9.27
C LEU A 247 5.08 0.45 10.15
N PRO A 248 5.03 -0.86 10.38
CA PRO A 248 5.93 -1.53 11.32
C PRO A 248 7.40 -1.52 10.93
N MET A 249 7.75 -1.08 9.71
CA MET A 249 9.11 -1.02 9.20
C MET A 249 9.60 0.41 8.92
N SER A 250 8.81 1.45 9.22
CA SER A 250 9.10 2.81 8.76
C SER A 250 9.10 3.84 9.87
N LEU A 251 10.04 4.76 9.78
CA LEU A 251 9.99 6.08 10.41
C LEU A 251 9.22 7.05 9.48
N PRO A 252 8.84 8.26 9.98
CA PRO A 252 8.25 9.30 9.16
C PRO A 252 9.02 9.53 7.85
N GLY A 253 8.29 9.73 6.75
CA GLY A 253 8.90 9.94 5.44
C GLY A 253 9.49 8.70 4.79
N TYR A 254 9.03 7.50 5.16
CA TYR A 254 9.47 6.20 4.61
C TYR A 254 10.95 5.86 4.84
N MET A 255 11.58 6.47 5.82
CA MET A 255 12.89 6.01 6.26
C MET A 255 12.73 4.66 6.97
N ARG A 256 13.67 3.74 6.79
CA ARG A 256 13.63 2.43 7.43
C ARG A 256 13.75 2.58 8.96
N LEU A 257 12.89 1.90 9.71
CA LEU A 257 13.07 1.80 11.16
C LEU A 257 14.41 1.11 11.45
N PRO A 258 15.23 1.62 12.40
CA PRO A 258 16.43 0.93 12.82
C PRO A 258 16.14 -0.49 13.30
N ASN A 259 17.07 -1.41 13.08
CA ASN A 259 16.97 -2.78 13.57
C ASN A 259 18.15 -3.11 14.51
N ASP A 260 18.10 -4.28 15.13
CA ASP A 260 19.07 -4.75 16.10
C ASP A 260 20.52 -4.89 15.56
N LYS A 261 20.70 -4.89 14.22
CA LYS A 261 22.01 -4.94 13.55
C LYS A 261 22.62 -3.55 13.30
N ASP A 262 21.83 -2.50 13.43
CA ASP A 262 22.29 -1.13 13.26
C ASP A 262 22.98 -0.65 14.56
N SER A 263 24.29 -0.75 14.60
CA SER A 263 25.09 -0.49 15.81
C SER A 263 25.38 0.99 16.06
N SER A 264 25.28 1.85 15.04
CA SER A 264 25.49 3.29 15.15
C SER A 264 24.72 4.07 14.09
N TYR A 265 24.60 5.38 14.29
CA TYR A 265 24.03 6.31 13.32
C TYR A 265 24.73 6.21 11.96
N GLU A 266 26.07 6.22 11.95
CA GLU A 266 26.86 6.19 10.71
C GLU A 266 26.63 4.89 9.94
N GLN A 267 26.61 3.75 10.62
CA GLN A 267 26.30 2.47 9.99
C GLN A 267 24.88 2.47 9.43
N TYR A 268 23.92 2.93 10.22
CA TYR A 268 22.52 2.99 9.81
C TYR A 268 22.31 3.90 8.57
N ILE A 269 22.82 5.14 8.61
CA ILE A 269 22.69 6.09 7.48
C ILE A 269 23.37 5.54 6.22
N ASN A 270 24.57 4.94 6.36
CA ASN A 270 25.25 4.33 5.22
C ASN A 270 24.45 3.16 4.61
N ALA A 271 23.75 2.39 5.46
CA ALA A 271 22.94 1.26 5.00
C ALA A 271 21.65 1.68 4.27
N ILE A 272 21.05 2.82 4.65
CA ILE A 272 19.77 3.27 4.07
C ILE A 272 19.91 4.36 2.99
N THR A 273 21.10 4.95 2.85
CA THR A 273 21.38 5.92 1.80
C THR A 273 21.83 5.19 0.53
N PRO A 274 21.05 5.25 -0.55
CA PRO A 274 21.40 4.55 -1.77
C PRO A 274 22.66 5.15 -2.41
N LYS A 275 23.53 4.28 -2.89
CA LYS A 275 24.67 4.66 -3.74
C LYS A 275 24.22 4.82 -5.18
N ASP A 276 24.82 5.77 -5.90
CA ASP A 276 24.58 5.89 -7.32
C ASP A 276 25.27 4.76 -8.06
N ILE A 277 24.48 4.10 -8.89
CA ILE A 277 24.96 3.04 -9.79
C ILE A 277 24.94 3.48 -11.26
N VAL A 278 24.55 4.72 -11.50
CA VAL A 278 24.63 5.40 -12.81
C VAL A 278 25.08 6.84 -12.54
N PRO A 279 26.00 7.41 -13.36
CA PRO A 279 26.46 8.78 -13.15
C PRO A 279 25.36 9.83 -13.22
N ASN A 280 25.56 10.93 -12.50
CA ASN A 280 24.72 12.16 -12.58
C ASN A 280 23.24 11.98 -12.18
N GLN A 281 22.88 10.97 -11.39
CA GLN A 281 21.48 10.75 -10.99
C GLN A 281 21.00 11.74 -9.93
N THR A 282 19.71 12.11 -10.03
CA THR A 282 19.00 12.85 -8.98
C THR A 282 18.20 11.85 -8.15
N ASN A 283 18.73 11.44 -7.00
CA ASN A 283 18.05 10.57 -6.07
C ASN A 283 17.79 11.31 -4.77
N TYR A 284 16.51 11.49 -4.40
CA TYR A 284 16.14 12.22 -3.17
C TYR A 284 16.64 11.55 -1.91
N TYR A 285 16.72 10.22 -1.89
CA TYR A 285 17.26 9.48 -0.73
C TYR A 285 18.76 9.67 -0.49
N ARG A 286 19.50 10.34 -1.38
CA ARG A 286 20.86 10.83 -1.03
C ARG A 286 20.84 11.81 0.14
N ASN A 287 19.70 12.47 0.37
CA ASN A 287 19.53 13.43 1.46
C ASN A 287 19.00 12.75 2.74
N THR A 288 19.09 11.42 2.85
CA THR A 288 18.57 10.68 4.00
C THR A 288 19.15 11.20 5.32
N SER A 289 20.45 11.56 5.37
CA SER A 289 21.06 12.16 6.56
C SER A 289 20.36 13.46 6.97
N LYS A 290 20.04 14.33 6.02
CA LYS A 290 19.34 15.60 6.27
C LYS A 290 17.93 15.36 6.79
N PHE A 291 17.24 14.40 6.22
CA PHE A 291 15.88 14.04 6.64
C PHE A 291 15.89 13.43 8.05
N PHE A 292 16.82 12.54 8.30
CA PHE A 292 16.97 11.88 9.60
C PHE A 292 17.35 12.87 10.69
N VAL A 293 18.43 13.65 10.50
CA VAL A 293 18.90 14.61 11.51
C VAL A 293 17.82 15.63 11.85
N SER A 294 17.14 16.20 10.83
CA SER A 294 16.06 17.15 11.07
C SER A 294 14.88 16.53 11.84
N MET A 295 14.54 15.25 11.57
CA MET A 295 13.53 14.52 12.34
C MET A 295 13.99 14.28 13.79
N MET A 296 15.23 13.90 14.00
CA MET A 296 15.77 13.67 15.36
C MET A 296 15.83 14.96 16.16
N LYS A 297 16.10 16.10 15.51
CA LYS A 297 16.01 17.44 16.15
C LYS A 297 14.56 17.78 16.54
N THR A 298 13.56 17.29 15.79
CA THR A 298 12.15 17.40 16.18
C THR A 298 11.86 16.54 17.40
N PHE A 299 12.32 15.29 17.43
CA PHE A 299 11.99 14.34 18.49
C PHE A 299 12.72 14.63 19.81
N TYR A 300 13.99 15.05 19.74
CA TYR A 300 14.89 15.11 20.90
C TYR A 300 15.53 16.49 21.11
N GLY A 301 15.25 17.48 20.28
CA GLY A 301 15.70 18.86 20.45
C GLY A 301 17.21 18.97 20.65
N ASP A 302 17.62 19.65 21.73
CA ASP A 302 19.03 19.86 22.07
C ASP A 302 19.74 18.59 22.54
N LYS A 303 18.99 17.53 22.89
CA LYS A 303 19.58 16.25 23.25
C LYS A 303 20.01 15.42 22.03
N ALA A 304 19.55 15.75 20.83
CA ALA A 304 20.06 15.18 19.58
C ALA A 304 21.29 15.99 19.14
N THR A 305 22.48 15.47 19.43
CA THR A 305 23.77 16.12 19.12
C THR A 305 24.61 15.24 18.21
N LYS A 306 25.58 15.83 17.52
CA LYS A 306 26.49 15.08 16.66
C LYS A 306 27.29 14.02 17.44
N GLU A 307 27.68 14.33 18.67
CA GLU A 307 28.48 13.49 19.53
C GLU A 307 27.78 12.19 19.95
N ASN A 308 26.43 12.22 20.04
CA ASN A 308 25.63 11.02 20.36
C ASN A 308 24.92 10.44 19.14
N GLY A 309 25.44 10.68 17.91
CA GLY A 309 24.81 10.19 16.68
C GLY A 309 23.40 10.74 16.47
N TRP A 310 23.16 12.01 16.85
CA TRP A 310 21.86 12.68 16.75
C TRP A 310 20.74 12.01 17.57
N GLY A 311 21.10 11.34 18.67
CA GLY A 311 20.16 10.62 19.51
C GLY A 311 19.71 9.28 18.91
N PHE A 312 20.47 8.69 17.99
CA PHE A 312 20.13 7.42 17.33
C PHE A 312 19.77 6.30 18.31
N ASP A 313 20.47 6.23 19.45
CA ASP A 313 20.22 5.21 20.46
C ASP A 313 18.96 5.45 21.30
N PHE A 314 18.31 6.61 21.18
CA PHE A 314 17.00 6.86 21.77
C PHE A 314 15.86 6.20 20.98
N LEU A 315 16.09 5.87 19.69
CA LEU A 315 15.08 5.21 18.87
C LEU A 315 14.94 3.73 19.22
N PRO A 316 13.74 3.18 19.16
CA PRO A 316 13.54 1.73 19.25
C PRO A 316 14.21 1.02 18.07
N LYS A 317 14.77 -0.16 18.33
CA LYS A 317 15.36 -1.02 17.31
C LYS A 317 14.54 -2.29 17.18
N ALA A 318 14.07 -2.60 15.96
CA ALA A 318 13.24 -3.77 15.72
C ALA A 318 14.09 -5.02 15.50
N ASP A 319 13.80 -6.11 16.21
CA ASP A 319 14.45 -7.43 16.01
C ASP A 319 13.78 -8.23 14.87
N ARG A 320 12.60 -7.79 14.40
CA ARG A 320 11.80 -8.42 13.35
C ARG A 320 10.80 -7.47 12.74
N LEU A 321 10.13 -7.92 11.67
CA LEU A 321 8.96 -7.23 11.14
C LEU A 321 7.74 -7.48 12.05
N TYR A 322 7.19 -6.41 12.62
CA TYR A 322 6.00 -6.42 13.48
C TYR A 322 4.72 -6.19 12.67
N ASP A 323 4.46 -7.09 11.72
CA ASP A 323 3.22 -7.11 10.93
C ASP A 323 2.03 -7.66 11.73
N PRO A 324 0.78 -7.50 11.25
CA PRO A 324 -0.41 -7.96 11.97
C PRO A 324 -0.43 -9.46 12.29
N ILE A 325 0.10 -10.31 11.40
CA ILE A 325 0.18 -11.77 11.61
C ILE A 325 1.18 -12.08 12.72
N THR A 326 2.32 -11.39 12.74
CA THR A 326 3.32 -11.48 13.80
C THR A 326 2.76 -11.04 15.15
N HIS A 327 1.98 -9.94 15.21
CA HIS A 327 1.35 -9.51 16.45
C HIS A 327 0.41 -10.60 17.03
N VAL A 328 -0.47 -11.15 16.18
CA VAL A 328 -1.39 -12.23 16.62
C VAL A 328 -0.60 -13.45 17.10
N LYS A 329 0.51 -13.80 16.43
CA LYS A 329 1.37 -14.90 16.90
C LYS A 329 2.00 -14.59 18.26
N LEU A 330 2.58 -13.41 18.43
CA LEU A 330 3.23 -13.03 19.69
C LEU A 330 2.24 -13.00 20.87
N MET A 331 1.00 -12.57 20.65
CA MET A 331 -0.06 -12.67 21.65
C MET A 331 -0.33 -14.14 22.00
N ASN A 332 -0.51 -15.01 21.01
CA ASN A 332 -0.76 -16.44 21.24
C ASN A 332 0.41 -17.14 21.94
N ASP A 333 1.64 -16.70 21.70
CA ASP A 333 2.84 -17.19 22.40
C ASP A 333 3.02 -16.59 23.80
N GLY A 334 2.13 -15.69 24.26
CA GLY A 334 2.25 -14.99 25.54
C GLY A 334 3.44 -14.03 25.64
N LYS A 335 3.92 -13.54 24.50
CA LYS A 335 5.08 -12.63 24.41
C LYS A 335 4.71 -11.15 24.35
N LEU A 336 3.42 -10.83 24.24
CA LEU A 336 2.85 -9.49 24.35
C LEU A 336 2.10 -9.34 25.67
N ASN A 337 2.41 -8.31 26.45
CA ASN A 337 1.72 -7.99 27.68
C ASN A 337 0.46 -7.14 27.46
N GLY A 338 0.51 -6.21 26.53
CA GLY A 338 -0.58 -5.29 26.25
C GLY A 338 -0.65 -4.88 24.80
N TRP A 339 -1.79 -4.32 24.42
CA TRP A 339 -2.01 -3.81 23.08
C TRP A 339 -2.83 -2.52 23.13
N ILE A 340 -2.47 -1.52 22.31
CA ILE A 340 -3.23 -0.29 22.12
C ILE A 340 -3.87 -0.35 20.75
N LEU A 341 -5.20 -0.30 20.69
CA LEU A 341 -5.97 -0.24 19.45
C LEU A 341 -6.52 1.17 19.30
N GLN A 342 -6.10 1.86 18.26
CA GLN A 342 -6.50 3.22 17.97
C GLN A 342 -7.32 3.26 16.69
N GLY A 343 -8.65 3.46 16.81
CA GLY A 343 -9.58 3.52 15.70
C GLY A 343 -9.60 2.24 14.83
N PHE A 344 -9.42 1.06 15.43
CA PHE A 344 -9.22 -0.17 14.67
C PHE A 344 -9.95 -1.37 15.30
N ASN A 345 -10.99 -1.86 14.60
CA ASN A 345 -11.70 -3.06 14.99
C ASN A 345 -10.98 -4.32 14.48
N VAL A 346 -10.03 -4.82 15.27
CA VAL A 346 -9.15 -5.94 14.88
C VAL A 346 -9.88 -7.25 14.66
N LEU A 347 -10.99 -7.51 15.35
CA LEU A 347 -11.75 -8.76 15.19
C LEU A 347 -12.43 -8.88 13.81
N ASN A 348 -12.72 -7.74 13.18
CA ASN A 348 -13.29 -7.71 11.84
C ASN A 348 -12.27 -7.38 10.75
N SER A 349 -11.07 -6.94 11.14
CA SER A 349 -10.05 -6.52 10.18
C SER A 349 -8.93 -7.53 10.03
N LEU A 350 -8.53 -8.24 11.10
CA LEU A 350 -7.47 -9.23 11.02
C LEU A 350 -7.98 -10.59 10.53
N PRO A 351 -7.14 -11.37 9.85
CA PRO A 351 -7.49 -12.70 9.38
C PRO A 351 -7.60 -13.68 10.54
N ASN A 352 -8.30 -14.78 10.32
CA ASN A 352 -8.52 -15.84 11.32
C ASN A 352 -8.95 -15.26 12.68
N LYS A 353 -10.18 -14.73 12.71
CA LYS A 353 -10.75 -14.10 13.93
C LYS A 353 -10.58 -14.95 15.19
N ASN A 354 -10.76 -16.27 15.09
CA ASN A 354 -10.66 -17.15 16.26
C ASN A 354 -9.25 -17.15 16.86
N LYS A 355 -8.21 -17.14 16.01
CA LYS A 355 -6.82 -17.00 16.45
C LYS A 355 -6.54 -15.64 17.09
N THR A 356 -7.15 -14.59 16.56
CA THR A 356 -7.04 -13.23 17.13
C THR A 356 -7.67 -13.15 18.51
N VAL A 357 -8.88 -13.69 18.70
CA VAL A 357 -9.55 -13.76 20.03
C VAL A 357 -8.71 -14.55 21.02
N ALA A 358 -8.20 -15.71 20.62
CA ALA A 358 -7.34 -16.53 21.48
C ALA A 358 -6.07 -15.79 21.92
N GLY A 359 -5.46 -15.00 21.03
CA GLY A 359 -4.31 -14.17 21.35
C GLY A 359 -4.66 -13.02 22.31
N MET A 360 -5.72 -12.27 22.04
CA MET A 360 -6.18 -11.18 22.89
C MET A 360 -6.52 -11.65 24.31
N SER A 361 -7.01 -12.88 24.46
CA SER A 361 -7.33 -13.49 25.74
C SER A 361 -6.11 -13.78 26.64
N LYS A 362 -4.90 -13.67 26.10
CA LYS A 362 -3.63 -13.87 26.82
C LYS A 362 -2.93 -12.55 27.20
N LEU A 363 -3.45 -11.42 26.76
CA LEU A 363 -2.92 -10.11 27.14
C LEU A 363 -3.19 -9.82 28.63
N LYS A 364 -2.33 -9.04 29.25
CA LYS A 364 -2.59 -8.49 30.59
C LYS A 364 -3.56 -7.33 30.51
N PHE A 365 -3.39 -6.46 29.50
CA PHE A 365 -4.27 -5.32 29.28
C PHE A 365 -4.49 -5.04 27.80
N LEU A 366 -5.61 -4.40 27.50
CA LEU A 366 -6.00 -3.91 26.18
C LEU A 366 -6.54 -2.48 26.32
N ILE A 367 -5.94 -1.53 25.63
CA ILE A 367 -6.44 -0.16 25.54
C ILE A 367 -7.11 0.02 24.18
N VAL A 368 -8.38 0.40 24.18
CA VAL A 368 -9.16 0.66 22.95
C VAL A 368 -9.55 2.13 22.91
N MET A 369 -8.93 2.86 22.02
CA MET A 369 -9.21 4.26 21.71
C MET A 369 -10.08 4.28 20.43
N ASP A 370 -11.37 4.49 20.58
CA ASP A 370 -12.32 4.40 19.45
C ASP A 370 -13.55 5.29 19.73
N PRO A 371 -14.06 6.02 18.74
CA PRO A 371 -15.32 6.76 18.88
C PRO A 371 -16.54 5.82 19.01
N LEU A 372 -16.40 4.56 18.64
CA LEU A 372 -17.47 3.56 18.68
C LEU A 372 -17.12 2.38 19.61
N GLN A 373 -18.16 1.80 20.19
CA GLN A 373 -18.03 0.56 20.94
C GLN A 373 -18.02 -0.64 19.98
N THR A 374 -16.83 -1.06 19.57
CA THR A 374 -16.63 -2.17 18.65
C THR A 374 -16.47 -3.51 19.37
N GLU A 375 -16.52 -4.61 18.63
CA GLU A 375 -16.30 -5.96 19.15
C GLU A 375 -14.92 -6.12 19.78
N SER A 376 -13.92 -5.40 19.30
CA SER A 376 -12.57 -5.44 19.88
C SER A 376 -12.55 -4.99 21.33
N SER A 377 -13.40 -4.04 21.71
CA SER A 377 -13.54 -3.58 23.10
C SER A 377 -14.36 -4.51 24.00
N GLU A 378 -14.96 -5.54 23.43
CA GLU A 378 -15.79 -6.55 24.10
C GLU A 378 -15.45 -7.97 23.60
N PHE A 379 -14.20 -8.21 23.21
CA PHE A 379 -13.75 -9.43 22.53
C PHE A 379 -14.04 -10.73 23.29
N TRP A 380 -14.21 -10.68 24.60
CA TRP A 380 -14.60 -11.84 25.44
C TRP A 380 -16.04 -12.29 25.22
N LYS A 381 -16.89 -11.45 24.61
CA LYS A 381 -18.25 -11.78 24.23
C LYS A 381 -18.22 -12.39 22.83
N ASN A 382 -18.46 -13.67 22.70
CA ASN A 382 -18.46 -14.33 21.41
C ASN A 382 -19.69 -14.03 20.53
N PHE A 383 -20.69 -13.36 21.08
CA PHE A 383 -21.94 -12.97 20.40
C PHE A 383 -22.64 -14.13 19.65
N GLY A 384 -22.40 -15.37 20.06
CA GLY A 384 -22.96 -16.59 19.45
C GLY A 384 -22.17 -17.18 18.29
N GLU A 385 -21.04 -16.58 17.92
CA GLU A 385 -20.08 -17.25 17.08
C GLU A 385 -19.26 -18.26 17.89
N SER A 386 -18.92 -19.38 17.23
CA SER A 386 -18.00 -20.31 17.86
C SER A 386 -16.60 -19.71 17.93
N ASN A 387 -16.02 -19.74 19.10
CA ASN A 387 -14.60 -19.66 19.34
C ASN A 387 -14.24 -20.63 20.46
N ASN A 388 -12.98 -20.95 20.62
CA ASN A 388 -12.50 -21.94 21.58
C ASN A 388 -12.08 -21.33 22.91
N VAL A 389 -12.48 -20.08 23.19
CA VAL A 389 -12.13 -19.36 24.41
C VAL A 389 -13.33 -19.31 25.34
N ASN A 390 -13.14 -19.75 26.58
CA ASN A 390 -14.13 -19.57 27.62
C ASN A 390 -13.99 -18.15 28.21
N PRO A 391 -15.01 -17.29 28.11
CA PRO A 391 -14.94 -15.92 28.65
C PRO A 391 -14.59 -15.83 30.12
N ALA A 392 -14.96 -16.85 30.91
CA ALA A 392 -14.69 -16.88 32.35
C ALA A 392 -13.19 -17.01 32.70
N ASP A 393 -12.39 -17.52 31.77
CA ASP A 393 -10.94 -17.73 31.93
C ASP A 393 -10.11 -16.52 31.52
N ILE A 394 -10.73 -15.52 30.92
CA ILE A 394 -10.04 -14.32 30.40
C ILE A 394 -9.69 -13.37 31.53
N GLN A 395 -8.39 -13.04 31.65
CA GLN A 395 -7.87 -12.13 32.68
C GLN A 395 -7.44 -10.77 32.10
N THR A 396 -7.61 -10.56 30.83
CA THR A 396 -7.23 -9.31 30.14
C THR A 396 -8.09 -8.16 30.68
N GLU A 397 -7.46 -7.14 31.25
CA GLU A 397 -8.12 -5.90 31.64
C GLU A 397 -8.29 -4.99 30.41
N VAL A 398 -9.51 -4.50 30.17
CA VAL A 398 -9.84 -3.69 28.99
C VAL A 398 -10.18 -2.27 29.38
N PHE A 399 -9.39 -1.32 28.89
CA PHE A 399 -9.61 0.10 29.04
C PHE A 399 -10.24 0.66 27.76
N ARG A 400 -11.41 1.26 27.86
CA ARG A 400 -12.08 1.92 26.74
C ARG A 400 -11.98 3.43 26.93
N LEU A 401 -11.30 4.08 25.98
CA LEU A 401 -11.10 5.52 25.97
C LEU A 401 -11.86 6.07 24.76
N PRO A 402 -12.94 6.84 24.97
CA PRO A 402 -13.72 7.41 23.87
C PRO A 402 -12.93 8.50 23.18
N THR A 403 -12.81 8.41 21.85
CA THR A 403 -12.13 9.42 21.05
C THR A 403 -13.09 10.25 20.20
N THR A 404 -12.64 11.42 19.79
CA THR A 404 -13.31 12.22 18.77
C THR A 404 -13.24 11.60 17.39
N CYS A 405 -14.07 12.08 16.48
CA CYS A 405 -13.93 11.82 15.05
C CYS A 405 -13.49 13.11 14.32
N PHE A 406 -13.15 13.00 13.05
CA PHE A 406 -12.64 14.13 12.23
C PHE A 406 -13.55 15.37 12.18
N ALA A 407 -14.84 15.24 12.45
CA ALA A 407 -15.79 16.36 12.50
C ALA A 407 -15.70 17.18 13.80
N GLU A 408 -15.11 16.61 14.83
CA GLU A 408 -15.04 17.15 16.21
C GLU A 408 -13.65 17.71 16.53
N GLU A 409 -12.74 17.73 15.56
CA GLU A 409 -11.37 18.24 15.72
C GLU A 409 -10.83 18.89 14.46
N ASP A 410 -9.81 19.74 14.60
CA ASP A 410 -9.01 20.24 13.48
C ASP A 410 -7.99 19.18 13.05
N GLY A 411 -7.64 19.17 11.76
CA GLY A 411 -6.62 18.27 11.29
C GLY A 411 -6.39 18.31 9.80
N SER A 412 -5.64 17.33 9.29
CA SER A 412 -5.40 17.19 7.86
C SER A 412 -5.55 15.76 7.38
N ILE A 413 -5.93 15.61 6.13
CA ILE A 413 -6.07 14.33 5.44
C ILE A 413 -5.22 14.38 4.17
N ALA A 414 -4.37 13.37 3.96
CA ALA A 414 -3.72 13.16 2.68
C ALA A 414 -4.42 12.01 1.93
N ASN A 415 -5.13 12.34 0.85
CA ASN A 415 -5.89 11.36 0.07
C ASN A 415 -5.00 10.53 -0.88
N SER A 416 -5.58 9.57 -1.57
CA SER A 416 -4.86 8.69 -2.53
C SER A 416 -4.11 9.47 -3.62
N GLY A 417 -4.65 10.59 -4.09
CA GLY A 417 -4.03 11.49 -5.06
C GLY A 417 -2.97 12.42 -4.48
N ARG A 418 -2.59 12.22 -3.22
CA ARG A 418 -1.58 12.99 -2.48
C ARG A 418 -2.00 14.43 -2.16
N TRP A 419 -3.26 14.78 -2.27
CA TRP A 419 -3.76 16.07 -1.80
C TRP A 419 -3.73 16.07 -0.28
N ALA A 420 -3.03 17.04 0.31
CA ALA A 420 -3.03 17.32 1.74
C ALA A 420 -4.10 18.40 2.00
N GLN A 421 -5.14 18.02 2.72
CA GLN A 421 -6.34 18.80 2.89
C GLN A 421 -6.59 19.07 4.38
N TRP A 422 -6.58 20.32 4.79
CA TRP A 422 -6.97 20.71 6.12
C TRP A 422 -8.48 20.67 6.28
N HIS A 423 -8.94 20.24 7.42
CA HIS A 423 -10.33 20.36 7.87
C HIS A 423 -10.38 21.06 9.22
N TRP A 424 -11.46 21.73 9.48
CA TRP A 424 -11.72 22.43 10.74
C TRP A 424 -12.73 21.67 11.56
N LYS A 425 -12.64 21.81 12.89
CA LYS A 425 -13.65 21.35 13.83
C LYS A 425 -15.01 21.93 13.43
N GLY A 426 -15.98 21.06 13.23
CA GLY A 426 -17.35 21.43 12.82
C GLY A 426 -18.37 21.34 13.93
N CYS A 427 -18.09 20.57 14.99
CA CYS A 427 -18.95 20.43 16.16
C CYS A 427 -18.12 20.08 17.41
N ASP A 428 -18.73 20.23 18.57
CA ASP A 428 -18.11 19.84 19.83
C ASP A 428 -18.10 18.31 19.99
N GLN A 429 -17.10 17.81 20.72
CA GLN A 429 -17.00 16.40 21.09
C GLN A 429 -18.18 15.96 21.96
N PRO A 430 -18.68 14.73 21.78
CA PRO A 430 -19.75 14.19 22.58
C PRO A 430 -19.25 13.70 23.94
N GLY A 431 -19.93 14.07 25.02
CA GLY A 431 -19.65 13.56 26.36
C GLY A 431 -18.22 13.78 26.81
N GLU A 432 -17.53 12.72 27.16
CA GLU A 432 -16.14 12.70 27.67
C GLU A 432 -15.13 12.33 26.59
N ALA A 433 -15.52 12.31 25.30
CA ALA A 433 -14.60 12.00 24.21
C ALA A 433 -13.53 13.10 24.06
N LEU A 434 -12.28 12.68 23.87
CA LEU A 434 -11.14 13.58 23.66
C LEU A 434 -10.44 13.24 22.34
N PRO A 435 -9.77 14.21 21.70
CA PRO A 435 -8.87 13.95 20.59
C PRO A 435 -7.80 12.92 20.95
N ASP A 436 -7.44 12.05 20.00
CA ASP A 436 -6.42 11.02 20.23
C ASP A 436 -5.10 11.60 20.76
N VAL A 437 -4.71 12.77 20.28
CA VAL A 437 -3.48 13.46 20.72
C VAL A 437 -3.56 13.85 22.20
N GLU A 438 -4.72 14.30 22.68
CA GLU A 438 -4.90 14.63 24.10
C GLU A 438 -4.81 13.39 24.98
N ILE A 439 -5.49 12.31 24.59
CA ILE A 439 -5.42 11.02 25.31
C ILE A 439 -3.98 10.51 25.41
N LEU A 440 -3.24 10.51 24.30
CA LEU A 440 -1.85 10.08 24.27
C LEU A 440 -0.93 11.00 25.08
N SER A 441 -1.21 12.30 25.07
CA SER A 441 -0.46 13.30 25.88
C SER A 441 -0.68 13.07 27.38
N MET A 442 -1.92 12.84 27.79
CA MET A 442 -2.25 12.49 29.20
C MET A 442 -1.59 11.19 29.64
N ILE A 443 -1.59 10.16 28.79
CA ILE A 443 -0.86 8.91 29.07
C ILE A 443 0.63 9.18 29.23
N ARG A 444 1.21 9.99 28.35
CA ARG A 444 2.63 10.38 28.44
C ARG A 444 2.94 11.11 29.75
N GLU A 445 2.12 12.06 30.15
CA GLU A 445 2.30 12.82 31.40
C GLU A 445 2.26 11.90 32.62
N GLU A 446 1.28 10.99 32.67
CA GLU A 446 1.18 10.04 33.78
C GLU A 446 2.35 9.04 33.78
N MET A 447 2.81 8.57 32.63
CA MET A 447 4.03 7.76 32.54
C MET A 447 5.25 8.50 33.06
N HIS A 448 5.38 9.79 32.73
CA HIS A 448 6.47 10.62 33.26
C HIS A 448 6.40 10.72 34.79
N HIS A 449 5.21 10.98 35.35
CA HIS A 449 4.99 11.02 36.77
C HIS A 449 5.38 9.68 37.46
N LEU A 450 4.94 8.56 36.94
CA LEU A 450 5.27 7.22 37.45
C LEU A 450 6.76 6.93 37.37
N TYR A 451 7.45 7.33 36.30
CA TYR A 451 8.90 7.21 36.21
C TYR A 451 9.63 8.03 37.27
N GLN A 452 9.17 9.25 37.56
CA GLN A 452 9.74 10.06 38.63
C GLN A 452 9.51 9.45 40.01
N GLU A 453 8.36 8.81 40.24
CA GLU A 453 8.08 8.08 41.48
C GLU A 453 9.01 6.87 41.66
N ASP A 454 9.24 6.09 40.61
CA ASP A 454 10.14 4.96 40.63
C ASP A 454 11.58 5.39 40.94
N LEU A 455 12.04 6.47 40.33
CA LEU A 455 13.37 7.04 40.65
C LEU A 455 13.47 7.44 42.13
N LYS A 456 12.44 8.02 42.73
CA LYS A 456 12.40 8.34 44.18
C LYS A 456 12.50 7.07 45.06
N LYS A 457 12.02 5.93 44.55
CA LYS A 457 12.10 4.61 45.21
C LYS A 457 13.43 3.88 44.91
N GLY A 458 14.35 4.50 44.15
CA GLY A 458 15.63 3.89 43.75
C GLY A 458 15.51 2.86 42.63
N ILE A 459 14.35 2.82 41.95
CA ILE A 459 14.13 1.97 40.76
C ILE A 459 14.54 2.75 39.52
N GLN A 460 15.36 2.15 38.66
CA GLN A 460 15.72 2.71 37.35
C GLN A 460 14.86 2.07 36.27
N PRO A 461 13.81 2.74 35.76
CA PRO A 461 12.96 2.17 34.73
C PRO A 461 13.71 1.98 33.40
N LYS A 462 13.44 0.87 32.73
CA LYS A 462 14.02 0.61 31.42
C LYS A 462 13.41 1.59 30.37
N GLY A 463 14.25 2.18 29.54
CA GLY A 463 13.84 3.12 28.50
C GLY A 463 13.60 4.55 28.99
N LEU A 464 13.85 4.83 30.28
CA LEU A 464 13.67 6.16 30.85
C LEU A 464 14.50 7.22 30.14
N GLU A 465 15.75 6.93 29.78
CA GLU A 465 16.62 7.87 29.10
C GLU A 465 16.01 8.36 27.78
N SER A 466 15.53 7.42 26.95
CA SER A 466 14.88 7.74 25.68
C SER A 466 13.59 8.51 25.86
N PHE A 467 12.79 8.16 26.88
CA PHE A 467 11.55 8.84 27.20
C PHE A 467 11.77 10.28 27.66
N GLU A 468 12.73 10.50 28.56
CA GLU A 468 13.11 11.84 29.08
C GLU A 468 13.84 12.69 28.01
N ALA A 469 14.40 12.05 26.99
CA ALA A 469 15.03 12.78 25.88
C ALA A 469 14.00 13.42 24.94
N MET A 470 12.76 12.93 24.88
CA MET A 470 11.74 13.43 23.98
C MET A 470 11.39 14.89 24.26
N THR A 471 11.30 15.71 23.23
CA THR A 471 10.76 17.06 23.32
C THR A 471 9.25 17.05 23.40
N TRP A 472 8.68 17.92 24.23
CA TRP A 472 7.22 18.06 24.37
C TRP A 472 6.87 19.53 24.68
N ASN A 473 7.30 20.42 23.79
CA ASN A 473 7.26 21.88 24.00
C ASN A 473 6.06 22.54 23.32
N TYR A 474 4.85 22.09 23.67
CA TYR A 474 3.61 22.68 23.19
C TYR A 474 3.05 23.70 24.18
N ALA A 475 2.29 24.69 23.67
CA ALA A 475 1.66 25.71 24.51
C ALA A 475 0.76 25.10 25.58
N GLN A 476 0.10 23.99 25.25
CA GLN A 476 -0.64 23.14 26.18
C GLN A 476 -0.12 21.71 26.07
N PRO A 477 0.79 21.28 26.95
CA PRO A 477 1.43 19.97 26.84
C PRO A 477 0.48 18.77 26.85
N HIS A 478 -0.62 18.87 27.60
CA HIS A 478 -1.68 17.81 27.64
C HIS A 478 -2.63 17.86 26.43
N ALA A 479 -2.66 18.96 25.67
CA ALA A 479 -3.57 19.17 24.55
C ALA A 479 -2.88 19.94 23.39
N PRO A 480 -1.83 19.35 22.75
CA PRO A 480 -1.16 19.98 21.62
C PRO A 480 -2.15 20.27 20.48
N SER A 481 -2.11 21.49 19.95
CA SER A 481 -2.98 21.86 18.85
C SER A 481 -2.53 21.22 17.52
N SER A 482 -3.48 20.88 16.66
CA SER A 482 -3.19 20.38 15.31
C SER A 482 -2.34 21.34 14.48
N ALA A 483 -2.45 22.65 14.73
CA ALA A 483 -1.64 23.68 14.07
C ALA A 483 -0.18 23.64 14.53
N GLU A 484 0.09 23.43 15.82
CA GLU A 484 1.47 23.26 16.34
C GLU A 484 2.11 22.02 15.76
N LEU A 485 1.38 20.88 15.79
CA LEU A 485 1.85 19.62 15.20
C LEU A 485 2.12 19.74 13.69
N ALA A 486 1.26 20.44 12.94
CA ALA A 486 1.47 20.63 11.51
C ALA A 486 2.70 21.50 11.20
N LYS A 487 2.99 22.53 12.03
CA LYS A 487 4.22 23.34 11.90
C LYS A 487 5.46 22.53 12.28
N GLU A 488 5.37 21.70 13.31
CA GLU A 488 6.45 20.81 13.71
C GLU A 488 6.78 19.78 12.61
N LEU A 489 5.75 19.20 11.99
CA LEU A 489 5.93 18.29 10.85
C LEU A 489 6.55 18.99 9.64
N ASN A 490 6.12 20.24 9.35
CA ASN A 490 6.71 21.08 8.31
C ASN A 490 8.17 21.40 8.59
N GLY A 491 8.45 21.81 9.80
CA GLY A 491 9.79 22.18 10.25
C GLY A 491 10.18 23.65 10.07
N TYR A 492 11.24 24.00 10.75
CA TYR A 492 11.74 25.38 10.86
C TYR A 492 13.27 25.40 11.05
N ALA A 493 13.85 26.58 10.83
CA ALA A 493 15.26 26.84 11.08
C ALA A 493 15.52 26.96 12.60
N LEU A 494 16.49 26.21 13.13
CA LEU A 494 16.90 26.31 14.54
C LEU A 494 17.93 27.42 14.78
N GLU A 495 18.59 27.85 13.72
CA GLU A 495 19.56 28.95 13.65
C GLU A 495 19.35 29.74 12.36
N ASP A 496 20.06 30.87 12.18
CA ASP A 496 20.03 31.59 10.90
C ASP A 496 20.73 30.71 9.82
N LEU A 497 20.00 30.34 8.80
CA LEU A 497 20.53 29.53 7.70
C LEU A 497 21.13 30.44 6.62
N LEU A 498 22.37 30.14 6.24
CA LEU A 498 23.09 30.90 5.21
C LEU A 498 23.11 30.16 3.88
N ASP A 499 23.11 30.93 2.77
CA ASP A 499 23.43 30.42 1.44
C ASP A 499 24.97 30.26 1.24
N ALA A 500 25.38 29.77 0.08
CA ALA A 500 26.79 29.62 -0.27
C ALA A 500 27.60 30.93 -0.28
N ASN A 501 26.91 32.10 -0.33
CA ASN A 501 27.50 33.43 -0.35
C ASN A 501 27.50 34.07 1.04
N GLY A 502 27.00 33.39 2.07
CA GLY A 502 26.89 33.90 3.44
C GLY A 502 25.66 34.77 3.71
N ASN A 503 24.71 34.83 2.80
CA ASN A 503 23.46 35.57 3.03
C ASN A 503 22.46 34.71 3.82
N VAL A 504 21.74 35.38 4.76
CA VAL A 504 20.68 34.71 5.52
C VAL A 504 19.51 34.41 4.59
N VAL A 505 19.20 33.12 4.42
CA VAL A 505 18.03 32.64 3.64
C VAL A 505 16.83 32.31 4.53
N TYR A 506 17.07 31.91 5.77
CA TYR A 506 16.07 31.75 6.82
C TYR A 506 16.62 32.28 8.14
N LYS A 507 15.79 32.97 8.88
CA LYS A 507 16.10 33.35 10.26
C LYS A 507 15.73 32.23 11.23
N LYS A 508 16.36 32.20 12.37
CA LYS A 508 16.00 31.31 13.48
C LYS A 508 14.48 31.38 13.77
N GLY A 509 13.83 30.21 13.87
CA GLY A 509 12.40 30.05 14.11
C GLY A 509 11.52 30.18 12.87
N GLN A 510 12.05 30.53 11.70
CA GLN A 510 11.30 30.68 10.48
C GLN A 510 10.94 29.30 9.88
N LEU A 511 9.68 29.15 9.43
CA LEU A 511 9.17 27.92 8.79
C LEU A 511 9.82 27.69 7.43
N LEU A 512 10.17 26.44 7.14
CA LEU A 512 10.82 26.06 5.89
C LEU A 512 9.79 25.93 4.74
N ASN A 513 10.20 26.34 3.55
CA ASN A 513 9.36 26.33 2.35
C ASN A 513 9.48 25.05 1.51
N GLY A 514 10.37 24.12 1.87
CA GLY A 514 10.57 22.88 1.17
C GLY A 514 11.73 22.06 1.72
N PHE A 515 11.70 20.77 1.53
CA PHE A 515 12.69 19.82 2.09
C PHE A 515 14.12 20.00 1.55
N ALA A 516 14.30 20.72 0.44
CA ALA A 516 15.63 21.05 -0.08
C ALA A 516 16.47 21.93 0.89
N HIS A 517 15.81 22.56 1.85
CA HIS A 517 16.45 23.41 2.87
C HIS A 517 16.83 22.66 4.15
N LEU A 518 16.45 21.38 4.27
CA LEU A 518 16.84 20.54 5.40
C LEU A 518 18.37 20.29 5.39
N ARG A 519 18.94 20.24 6.59
CA ARG A 519 20.39 20.08 6.82
C ARG A 519 20.66 18.93 7.78
N ASP A 520 21.87 18.39 7.71
CA ASP A 520 22.38 17.33 8.59
C ASP A 520 23.43 17.81 9.59
N ASP A 521 23.53 19.13 9.75
CA ASP A 521 24.39 19.80 10.73
C ASP A 521 23.65 20.17 12.04
N GLY A 522 22.36 19.81 12.15
CA GLY A 522 21.52 20.08 13.31
C GLY A 522 20.89 21.48 13.34
N THR A 523 21.01 22.27 12.27
CA THR A 523 20.47 23.64 12.20
C THR A 523 19.01 23.69 11.72
N THR A 524 18.41 22.56 11.36
CA THR A 524 17.01 22.44 10.97
C THR A 524 16.28 21.37 11.76
N SER A 525 14.98 21.59 11.96
CA SER A 525 14.04 20.64 12.56
C SER A 525 12.88 20.43 11.58
N ALA A 526 12.46 19.19 11.34
CA ALA A 526 11.27 18.84 10.56
C ALA A 526 10.83 17.41 10.90
N GLY A 527 9.64 17.26 11.44
CA GLY A 527 9.12 15.94 11.85
C GLY A 527 8.92 14.97 10.66
N ASN A 528 8.64 15.54 9.46
CA ASN A 528 8.48 14.71 8.25
C ASN A 528 8.87 15.48 6.98
N TRP A 529 9.95 15.09 6.33
CA TRP A 529 10.48 15.74 5.13
C TRP A 529 9.48 15.85 3.96
N ILE A 530 8.52 14.94 3.87
CA ILE A 530 7.48 14.92 2.82
C ILE A 530 6.52 16.09 2.95
N TYR A 531 6.33 16.60 4.18
CA TYR A 531 5.37 17.66 4.49
C TYR A 531 6.02 19.02 4.61
N VAL A 532 7.33 19.16 4.41
CA VAL A 532 8.01 20.46 4.41
C VAL A 532 7.51 21.31 3.24
N GLY A 533 6.98 22.48 3.53
CA GLY A 533 6.29 23.37 2.59
C GLY A 533 4.76 23.39 2.73
N GLN A 534 4.18 22.53 3.60
CA GLN A 534 2.73 22.50 3.82
C GLN A 534 2.23 23.56 4.79
N TRP A 535 3.09 24.05 5.68
CA TRP A 535 2.82 25.23 6.50
C TRP A 535 4.02 26.15 6.47
N THR A 536 3.87 27.32 5.88
CA THR A 536 4.96 28.28 5.66
C THR A 536 4.61 29.62 6.27
N GLU A 537 5.48 30.62 6.15
CA GLU A 537 5.18 32.01 6.54
C GLU A 537 3.97 32.60 5.77
N LYS A 538 3.58 31.98 4.65
CA LYS A 538 2.35 32.32 3.91
C LYS A 538 1.09 31.67 4.49
N GLY A 539 1.22 30.92 5.59
CA GLY A 539 0.14 30.21 6.25
C GLY A 539 0.02 28.73 5.84
N ASN A 540 -1.11 28.13 6.22
CA ASN A 540 -1.42 26.73 6.00
C ASN A 540 -1.77 26.45 4.53
N GLN A 541 -0.87 25.86 3.79
CA GLN A 541 -1.08 25.51 2.37
C GLN A 541 -2.11 24.40 2.19
N MET A 542 -2.32 23.54 3.18
CA MET A 542 -3.33 22.49 3.15
C MET A 542 -4.77 23.05 3.23
N ALA A 543 -4.93 24.30 3.68
CA ALA A 543 -6.22 24.99 3.72
C ALA A 543 -6.65 25.56 2.36
N ASN A 544 -5.72 25.62 1.39
CA ASN A 544 -6.02 26.18 0.07
C ASN A 544 -6.99 25.29 -0.72
N ARG A 545 -7.88 25.93 -1.48
CA ARG A 545 -8.94 25.29 -2.30
C ARG A 545 -9.05 25.91 -3.70
N ASP A 546 -7.96 26.50 -4.19
CA ASP A 546 -7.94 27.11 -5.52
C ASP A 546 -7.87 26.01 -6.60
N ASN A 547 -8.92 25.94 -7.40
CA ASN A 547 -9.06 24.97 -8.51
C ASN A 547 -8.58 25.53 -9.85
N SER A 548 -7.93 26.71 -9.88
CA SER A 548 -7.39 27.30 -11.10
C SER A 548 -6.44 26.32 -11.77
N ASP A 549 -6.66 26.06 -13.03
CA ASP A 549 -5.87 25.13 -13.84
C ASP A 549 -5.70 25.67 -15.27
N PRO A 550 -4.72 26.54 -15.50
CA PRO A 550 -4.47 27.11 -16.80
C PRO A 550 -3.98 26.07 -17.82
N SER A 551 -3.54 24.89 -17.36
CA SER A 551 -3.08 23.81 -18.23
C SER A 551 -4.25 23.04 -18.86
N GLY A 552 -5.42 23.00 -18.21
CA GLY A 552 -6.50 22.08 -18.52
C GLY A 552 -6.22 20.60 -18.19
N LEU A 553 -4.99 20.28 -17.75
CA LEU A 553 -4.52 18.91 -17.46
C LEU A 553 -4.71 18.46 -15.99
N GLY A 554 -5.32 19.30 -15.14
CA GLY A 554 -5.48 19.00 -13.71
C GLY A 554 -4.34 19.49 -12.84
N CYS A 555 -3.52 20.44 -13.35
CA CYS A 555 -2.41 21.05 -12.58
C CYS A 555 -2.94 22.17 -11.68
N THR A 556 -3.70 21.82 -10.65
CA THR A 556 -4.27 22.76 -9.67
C THR A 556 -3.22 23.15 -8.64
N LEU A 557 -2.34 24.10 -8.97
CA LEU A 557 -1.21 24.50 -8.12
C LEU A 557 -1.63 25.13 -6.78
N GLY A 558 -2.85 25.67 -6.69
CA GLY A 558 -3.41 26.24 -5.48
C GLY A 558 -3.79 25.26 -4.38
N TRP A 559 -3.66 23.96 -4.58
CA TRP A 559 -3.93 22.93 -3.56
C TRP A 559 -2.64 22.46 -2.90
N GLY A 560 -2.72 22.09 -1.61
CA GLY A 560 -1.65 21.41 -0.92
C GLY A 560 -1.51 19.96 -1.41
N PHE A 561 -0.28 19.54 -1.71
CA PHE A 561 0.05 18.18 -2.07
C PHE A 561 1.21 17.67 -1.22
N ALA A 562 1.05 16.50 -0.61
CA ALA A 562 2.15 15.80 -0.01
C ALA A 562 3.02 15.16 -1.09
N TRP A 563 4.31 15.11 -0.82
CA TRP A 563 5.31 14.26 -1.47
C TRP A 563 5.18 13.95 -2.98
N PRO A 564 6.27 13.98 -3.71
CA PRO A 564 7.47 14.75 -3.43
C PRO A 564 7.35 16.17 -4.00
N ALA A 565 7.74 17.16 -3.22
CA ALA A 565 7.80 18.54 -3.63
C ALA A 565 6.52 19.09 -4.31
N ASN A 566 5.35 18.69 -3.83
CA ASN A 566 4.04 19.18 -4.27
C ASN A 566 3.70 18.93 -5.76
N ARG A 567 4.22 17.84 -6.35
CA ARG A 567 3.94 17.46 -7.76
C ARG A 567 2.58 16.80 -7.92
N ARG A 568 1.91 17.09 -9.03
CA ARG A 568 0.63 16.46 -9.43
C ARG A 568 0.86 15.16 -10.16
N VAL A 569 1.89 15.12 -11.02
CA VAL A 569 2.35 13.93 -11.72
C VAL A 569 3.79 13.65 -11.32
N LEU A 570 4.04 12.51 -10.69
CA LEU A 570 5.39 12.08 -10.33
C LEU A 570 6.17 11.68 -11.58
N TYR A 571 7.47 11.92 -11.56
CA TYR A 571 8.38 11.59 -12.66
C TYR A 571 8.06 12.38 -13.92
N SER A 572 7.61 13.64 -13.79
CA SER A 572 7.14 14.48 -14.89
C SER A 572 8.20 14.74 -15.98
N ARG A 573 9.50 14.61 -15.67
CA ARG A 573 10.56 14.65 -16.67
C ARG A 573 10.46 13.51 -17.70
N ALA A 574 9.86 12.38 -17.33
CA ALA A 574 9.62 11.27 -18.25
C ALA A 574 8.54 11.58 -19.31
N SER A 575 7.81 12.71 -19.18
CA SER A 575 6.91 13.21 -20.24
C SER A 575 7.64 13.83 -21.43
N LEU A 576 8.96 13.94 -21.36
CA LEU A 576 9.82 14.51 -22.38
C LEU A 576 10.85 13.48 -22.85
N ASP A 577 11.35 13.62 -24.08
CA ASP A 577 12.51 12.86 -24.55
C ASP A 577 13.80 13.33 -23.85
N ILE A 578 14.92 12.68 -24.14
CA ILE A 578 16.23 13.03 -23.57
C ILE A 578 16.69 14.45 -23.93
N ASN A 579 16.17 15.01 -25.01
CA ASN A 579 16.50 16.36 -25.51
C ASN A 579 15.55 17.42 -24.94
N GLY A 580 14.57 17.03 -24.11
CA GLY A 580 13.59 17.91 -23.50
C GLY A 580 12.38 18.24 -24.37
N ASN A 581 12.14 17.49 -25.45
CA ASN A 581 10.95 17.63 -26.26
C ASN A 581 9.82 16.78 -25.68
N PRO A 582 8.58 17.31 -25.59
CA PRO A 582 7.46 16.53 -25.10
C PRO A 582 7.09 15.42 -26.08
N TRP A 583 6.79 14.23 -25.54
CA TRP A 583 6.22 13.14 -26.34
C TRP A 583 4.89 13.54 -26.99
N ASP A 584 4.09 14.34 -26.25
CA ASP A 584 2.86 14.95 -26.75
C ASP A 584 2.84 16.45 -26.40
N LYS A 585 2.85 17.30 -27.41
CA LYS A 585 2.82 18.77 -27.24
C LYS A 585 1.55 19.27 -26.53
N HIS A 586 0.45 18.52 -26.63
CA HIS A 586 -0.82 18.87 -25.97
C HIS A 586 -0.87 18.44 -24.51
N ARG A 587 0.08 17.62 -24.06
CA ARG A 587 0.19 17.11 -22.68
C ARG A 587 1.48 17.49 -21.99
N GLN A 588 2.06 18.62 -22.37
CA GLN A 588 3.31 19.08 -21.77
C GLN A 588 3.08 19.57 -20.35
N LEU A 589 3.77 18.98 -19.38
CA LEU A 589 3.74 19.32 -17.96
C LEU A 589 4.83 20.30 -17.57
N ILE A 590 6.05 20.07 -18.04
CA ILE A 590 7.25 20.82 -17.70
C ILE A 590 8.00 21.22 -18.96
N LYS A 591 8.85 22.25 -18.84
CA LYS A 591 9.69 22.76 -19.92
C LYS A 591 11.01 23.29 -19.35
N TRP A 592 12.10 23.03 -20.05
CA TRP A 592 13.39 23.67 -19.76
C TRP A 592 13.42 25.11 -20.32
N ASN A 593 13.79 26.08 -19.48
CA ASN A 593 13.86 27.49 -19.88
C ASN A 593 15.29 27.99 -20.19
N GLY A 594 16.25 27.09 -20.28
CA GLY A 594 17.68 27.38 -20.43
C GLY A 594 18.45 27.38 -19.10
N LYS A 595 17.77 27.43 -17.97
CA LYS A 595 18.36 27.43 -16.62
C LYS A 595 17.69 26.46 -15.67
N ASN A 596 16.36 26.40 -15.68
CA ASN A 596 15.57 25.59 -14.77
C ASN A 596 14.42 24.87 -15.49
N TRP A 597 13.93 23.78 -14.89
CA TRP A 597 12.69 23.13 -15.27
C TRP A 597 11.52 23.88 -14.66
N ASN A 598 10.56 24.31 -15.48
CA ASN A 598 9.30 24.90 -15.04
C ASN A 598 8.20 24.62 -16.09
N TRP A 599 6.98 24.90 -15.84
CA TRP A 599 5.83 24.95 -16.73
C TRP A 599 4.54 24.85 -15.91
N HIS A 600 3.59 24.00 -16.30
CA HIS A 600 2.28 23.91 -15.64
C HIS A 600 2.29 23.08 -14.34
N ASP A 601 3.16 22.06 -14.22
CA ASP A 601 3.33 21.32 -12.99
C ASP A 601 4.64 21.70 -12.28
N VAL A 602 4.80 21.27 -11.05
CA VAL A 602 6.07 21.37 -10.34
C VAL A 602 7.04 20.35 -10.92
N ALA A 603 8.11 20.84 -11.52
CA ALA A 603 9.13 20.00 -12.15
C ALA A 603 9.85 19.13 -11.12
N ASP A 604 10.38 18.02 -11.56
CA ASP A 604 11.27 17.18 -10.77
C ASP A 604 12.47 17.99 -10.28
N TYR A 605 12.87 17.70 -9.02
CA TYR A 605 14.04 18.34 -8.45
C TYR A 605 15.30 17.90 -9.21
N GLY A 606 16.09 18.89 -9.61
CA GLY A 606 17.36 18.68 -10.28
C GLY A 606 17.67 19.83 -11.23
N THR A 607 18.94 20.20 -11.27
CA THR A 607 19.47 21.26 -12.15
C THR A 607 19.99 20.71 -13.48
N GLN A 608 19.91 19.41 -13.67
CA GLN A 608 20.45 18.76 -14.86
C GLN A 608 19.64 19.17 -16.11
N PRO A 609 20.27 19.75 -17.14
CA PRO A 609 19.60 20.16 -18.36
C PRO A 609 19.17 18.96 -19.21
N PRO A 610 18.34 19.18 -20.24
CA PRO A 610 18.14 18.20 -21.30
C PRO A 610 19.47 17.75 -21.91
N GLY A 611 19.55 16.49 -22.34
CA GLY A 611 20.78 15.89 -22.88
C GLY A 611 21.78 15.41 -21.81
N SER A 612 21.51 15.64 -20.53
CA SER A 612 22.25 14.95 -19.45
C SER A 612 21.74 13.51 -19.31
N ASP A 613 22.61 12.61 -18.88
CA ASP A 613 22.24 11.21 -18.59
C ASP A 613 21.40 11.05 -17.29
N ALA A 614 20.95 12.14 -16.69
CA ALA A 614 20.14 12.10 -15.48
C ALA A 614 18.74 11.55 -15.76
N GLY A 615 18.42 10.42 -15.17
CA GLY A 615 17.11 9.77 -15.33
C GLY A 615 15.99 10.51 -14.58
N PRO A 616 14.74 10.38 -15.05
CA PRO A 616 13.58 11.07 -14.48
C PRO A 616 13.07 10.44 -13.17
N PHE A 617 13.52 9.24 -12.80
CA PHE A 617 13.02 8.48 -11.64
C PHE A 617 13.80 8.84 -10.38
N ILE A 618 13.46 9.98 -9.83
CA ILE A 618 14.12 10.66 -8.71
C ILE A 618 14.16 9.90 -7.38
N MET A 619 13.53 8.72 -7.30
CA MET A 619 13.51 7.84 -6.12
C MET A 619 14.27 6.52 -6.35
N SER A 620 14.96 6.38 -7.46
CA SER A 620 15.70 5.19 -7.86
C SER A 620 17.20 5.47 -7.94
N ALA A 621 18.01 4.53 -7.49
CA ALA A 621 19.47 4.62 -7.60
C ALA A 621 19.95 4.58 -9.05
N GLU A 622 19.19 3.94 -9.92
CA GLU A 622 19.43 3.90 -11.38
C GLU A 622 18.97 5.18 -12.10
N GLY A 623 18.09 5.96 -11.46
CA GLY A 623 17.43 7.10 -12.09
C GLY A 623 16.39 6.72 -13.14
N VAL A 624 16.09 5.42 -13.30
CA VAL A 624 15.15 4.87 -14.28
C VAL A 624 14.14 3.93 -13.64
N GLY A 625 13.06 3.62 -14.37
CA GLY A 625 12.05 2.65 -13.95
C GLY A 625 12.56 1.22 -14.05
N ARG A 626 12.18 0.36 -13.11
CA ARG A 626 12.67 -1.00 -12.99
C ARG A 626 11.74 -2.02 -13.63
N LEU A 627 12.17 -2.65 -14.71
CA LEU A 627 11.58 -3.88 -15.26
C LEU A 627 12.12 -5.12 -14.52
N PHE A 628 13.33 -5.03 -13.97
CA PHE A 628 13.98 -6.03 -13.15
C PHE A 628 14.40 -5.39 -11.82
N ALA A 629 14.06 -5.99 -10.68
CA ALA A 629 14.40 -5.46 -9.35
C ALA A 629 15.53 -6.28 -8.73
N VAL A 630 16.68 -5.67 -8.54
CA VAL A 630 17.91 -6.37 -8.18
C VAL A 630 17.99 -6.85 -6.71
N ASP A 631 17.38 -6.15 -5.74
CA ASP A 631 17.72 -6.43 -4.32
C ASP A 631 16.58 -6.42 -3.30
N LYS A 632 15.43 -5.84 -3.62
CA LYS A 632 14.43 -5.51 -2.59
C LYS A 632 13.21 -6.45 -2.52
N ILE A 633 12.99 -7.24 -3.56
CA ILE A 633 11.83 -8.12 -3.62
C ILE A 633 12.22 -9.52 -3.16
N THR A 634 11.52 -10.06 -2.18
CA THR A 634 11.82 -11.39 -1.61
C THR A 634 11.38 -12.54 -2.51
N SER A 635 10.32 -12.34 -3.27
CA SER A 635 9.71 -13.36 -4.15
C SER A 635 10.28 -13.43 -5.57
N GLY A 636 11.30 -12.63 -5.89
CA GLY A 636 11.98 -12.67 -7.19
C GLY A 636 12.16 -11.31 -7.85
N PRO A 637 13.15 -11.17 -8.74
CA PRO A 637 13.47 -9.90 -9.42
C PRO A 637 12.51 -9.57 -10.55
N VAL A 638 11.79 -10.59 -11.07
CA VAL A 638 10.74 -10.48 -12.09
C VAL A 638 9.49 -11.17 -11.54
N PRO A 639 8.28 -10.64 -11.80
CA PRO A 639 7.05 -11.32 -11.36
C PRO A 639 6.91 -12.71 -11.97
N GLU A 640 6.55 -13.69 -11.14
CA GLU A 640 6.24 -15.04 -11.56
C GLU A 640 4.88 -15.46 -11.00
N HIS A 641 4.11 -16.21 -11.79
CA HIS A 641 2.84 -16.75 -11.34
C HIS A 641 3.05 -17.97 -10.48
N TYR A 642 2.59 -17.91 -9.25
CA TYR A 642 2.42 -19.04 -8.35
C TYR A 642 0.94 -19.19 -8.01
N GLU A 643 0.51 -20.45 -7.81
CA GLU A 643 -0.82 -20.71 -7.30
C GLU A 643 -0.94 -20.20 -5.85
N PRO A 644 -2.11 -19.69 -5.45
CA PRO A 644 -2.40 -19.40 -4.05
C PRO A 644 -2.15 -20.64 -3.17
N ILE A 645 -1.84 -20.43 -1.89
CA ILE A 645 -1.65 -21.53 -0.93
C ILE A 645 -2.90 -22.44 -0.88
N GLU A 646 -4.08 -21.84 -0.95
CA GLU A 646 -5.34 -22.55 -1.13
C GLU A 646 -5.82 -22.35 -2.56
N SER A 647 -5.52 -23.31 -3.43
CA SER A 647 -5.88 -23.30 -4.84
C SER A 647 -6.93 -24.35 -5.17
N PRO A 648 -7.86 -24.10 -6.10
CA PRO A 648 -8.80 -25.10 -6.60
C PRO A 648 -8.14 -26.14 -7.50
N ILE A 649 -6.88 -25.94 -7.89
CA ILE A 649 -6.06 -26.88 -8.69
C ILE A 649 -4.82 -27.30 -7.92
N ASP A 650 -4.33 -28.50 -8.21
CA ASP A 650 -3.26 -29.15 -7.44
C ASP A 650 -1.85 -28.87 -7.99
N THR A 651 -1.74 -28.31 -9.19
CA THR A 651 -0.47 -28.09 -9.89
C THR A 651 -0.42 -26.71 -10.51
N ASN A 652 0.79 -26.14 -10.63
CA ASN A 652 0.99 -24.94 -11.41
C ASN A 652 1.27 -25.33 -12.88
N PRO A 653 0.47 -24.85 -13.85
CA PRO A 653 0.67 -25.20 -15.26
C PRO A 653 2.01 -24.74 -15.86
N LEU A 654 2.66 -23.73 -15.27
CA LEU A 654 3.95 -23.18 -15.74
C LEU A 654 5.16 -23.93 -15.19
N HIS A 655 5.06 -24.47 -13.95
CA HIS A 655 6.13 -25.18 -13.26
C HIS A 655 5.53 -26.13 -12.19
N PRO A 656 5.17 -27.36 -12.57
CA PRO A 656 4.43 -28.29 -11.71
C PRO A 656 5.10 -28.66 -10.40
N SER A 657 6.43 -28.57 -10.30
CA SER A 657 7.18 -28.90 -9.09
C SER A 657 7.12 -27.80 -8.02
N VAL A 658 6.83 -26.54 -8.39
CA VAL A 658 6.71 -25.41 -7.47
C VAL A 658 5.33 -24.79 -7.61
N VAL A 659 4.38 -25.28 -6.82
CA VAL A 659 2.97 -24.86 -6.96
C VAL A 659 2.74 -23.45 -6.45
N SER A 660 3.15 -23.15 -5.22
CA SER A 660 2.95 -21.85 -4.57
C SER A 660 4.28 -21.12 -4.36
N ASP A 661 4.23 -19.80 -4.12
CA ASP A 661 5.42 -19.01 -3.86
C ASP A 661 6.20 -19.59 -2.66
N PRO A 662 7.44 -20.06 -2.88
CA PRO A 662 8.21 -20.77 -1.86
C PRO A 662 8.69 -19.85 -0.73
N THR A 663 8.57 -18.53 -0.88
CA THR A 663 9.01 -17.52 0.11
C THR A 663 7.91 -17.09 1.07
N ILE A 664 6.69 -17.62 0.95
CA ILE A 664 5.58 -17.27 1.85
C ILE A 664 5.84 -17.81 3.25
N ARG A 665 5.76 -16.94 4.24
CA ARG A 665 5.88 -17.31 5.65
C ARG A 665 4.55 -17.85 6.18
N ILE A 666 4.53 -19.14 6.50
CA ILE A 666 3.43 -19.80 7.22
C ILE A 666 3.99 -20.37 8.52
N TYR A 667 3.49 -19.90 9.65
CA TYR A 667 3.90 -20.45 10.95
C TYR A 667 3.48 -21.90 11.10
N LYS A 668 4.27 -22.68 11.85
CA LYS A 668 4.06 -24.13 11.99
C LYS A 668 2.63 -24.46 12.44
N GLU A 669 2.11 -23.71 13.39
CA GLU A 669 0.76 -23.87 13.92
C GLU A 669 -0.35 -23.47 12.96
N ASP A 670 -0.05 -22.70 11.91
CA ASP A 670 -1.03 -22.31 10.88
C ASP A 670 -1.14 -23.35 9.75
N ARG A 671 -0.17 -24.26 9.63
CA ARG A 671 -0.15 -25.26 8.54
C ARG A 671 -1.31 -26.24 8.61
N GLU A 672 -1.80 -26.58 9.81
CA GLU A 672 -2.97 -27.44 10.00
C GLU A 672 -4.29 -26.77 9.55
N PHE A 673 -4.29 -25.45 9.40
CA PHE A 673 -5.44 -24.67 8.95
C PHE A 673 -5.46 -24.41 7.45
N ILE A 674 -4.57 -25.01 6.68
CA ILE A 674 -4.62 -24.97 5.21
C ILE A 674 -5.74 -25.88 4.72
N GLY A 675 -6.68 -25.32 3.98
CA GLY A 675 -7.80 -26.04 3.39
C GLY A 675 -7.40 -26.77 2.10
N SER A 676 -7.80 -28.02 1.96
CA SER A 676 -7.64 -28.74 0.70
C SER A 676 -8.81 -28.50 -0.23
N ASN A 677 -8.59 -28.53 -1.55
CA ASN A 677 -9.66 -28.40 -2.55
C ASN A 677 -10.61 -29.62 -2.58
N LYS A 678 -10.25 -30.74 -1.95
CA LYS A 678 -11.12 -31.91 -1.78
C LYS A 678 -12.22 -31.64 -0.75
N ASP A 679 -11.87 -30.97 0.36
CA ASP A 679 -12.80 -30.67 1.45
C ASP A 679 -13.51 -29.33 1.24
N PHE A 680 -12.81 -28.37 0.61
CA PHE A 680 -13.26 -26.99 0.39
C PHE A 680 -13.10 -26.64 -1.09
N PRO A 681 -14.02 -27.08 -1.99
CA PRO A 681 -13.80 -27.03 -3.43
C PRO A 681 -14.04 -25.66 -4.09
N TYR A 682 -14.53 -24.66 -3.35
CA TYR A 682 -14.93 -23.39 -3.92
C TYR A 682 -14.00 -22.25 -3.52
N VAL A 683 -13.68 -21.38 -4.48
CA VAL A 683 -12.84 -20.19 -4.24
C VAL A 683 -13.68 -19.06 -3.66
N ALA A 684 -13.39 -18.67 -2.44
CA ALA A 684 -13.98 -17.49 -1.83
C ALA A 684 -13.13 -16.24 -2.07
N THR A 685 -13.81 -15.12 -2.30
CA THR A 685 -13.19 -13.79 -2.38
C THR A 685 -14.02 -12.79 -1.59
N THR A 686 -13.36 -11.74 -1.07
CA THR A 686 -14.04 -10.71 -0.29
C THR A 686 -14.18 -9.40 -1.07
N TYR A 687 -15.21 -8.62 -0.75
CA TYR A 687 -15.44 -7.32 -1.38
C TYR A 687 -16.14 -6.33 -0.45
N ARG A 688 -16.22 -5.08 -0.89
CA ARG A 688 -16.86 -3.95 -0.20
C ARG A 688 -18.22 -3.65 -0.78
N LEU A 689 -19.11 -3.06 0.03
CA LEU A 689 -20.44 -2.60 -0.37
C LEU A 689 -20.50 -1.08 -0.36
N THR A 690 -21.46 -0.51 -1.10
CA THR A 690 -21.74 0.93 -1.09
C THR A 690 -22.33 1.38 0.24
N GLU A 691 -23.19 0.55 0.81
CA GLU A 691 -23.99 0.86 2.00
C GLU A 691 -23.18 0.85 3.29
N HIS A 692 -21.99 0.23 3.27
CA HIS A 692 -21.14 0.12 4.45
C HIS A 692 -19.70 0.54 4.20
N PHE A 693 -19.14 1.29 5.14
CA PHE A 693 -17.71 1.61 5.20
C PHE A 693 -17.03 0.67 6.21
N HIS A 694 -16.61 -0.50 5.75
CA HIS A 694 -16.06 -1.57 6.59
C HIS A 694 -16.95 -1.89 7.79
N SER A 695 -16.37 -2.25 8.93
CA SER A 695 -17.09 -2.48 10.17
C SER A 695 -17.57 -1.19 10.87
N TRP A 696 -17.11 -0.01 10.45
CA TRP A 696 -17.45 1.28 11.09
C TRP A 696 -18.92 1.60 11.02
N THR A 697 -19.53 1.46 9.85
CA THR A 697 -20.95 1.78 9.66
C THR A 697 -21.90 0.64 10.06
N ALA A 698 -21.37 -0.51 10.45
CA ALA A 698 -22.17 -1.60 11.01
C ALA A 698 -22.79 -1.26 12.39
N GLN A 699 -22.37 -0.14 13.00
CA GLN A 699 -23.00 0.45 14.19
C GLN A 699 -23.99 1.58 13.84
N SER A 700 -24.10 1.98 12.58
CA SER A 700 -24.99 3.04 12.14
C SER A 700 -26.38 2.50 11.78
N ALA A 701 -27.43 2.98 12.45
CA ALA A 701 -28.82 2.55 12.22
C ALA A 701 -29.25 2.74 10.77
N LEU A 702 -28.89 3.85 10.12
CA LEU A 702 -29.25 4.14 8.72
C LEU A 702 -28.60 3.15 7.76
N ASN A 703 -27.31 2.86 7.96
CA ASN A 703 -26.60 1.91 7.11
C ASN A 703 -27.13 0.47 7.26
N ILE A 704 -27.53 0.10 8.49
CA ILE A 704 -28.14 -1.21 8.75
C ILE A 704 -29.54 -1.31 8.14
N ILE A 705 -30.33 -0.24 8.14
CA ILE A 705 -31.61 -0.23 7.42
C ILE A 705 -31.40 -0.45 5.93
N ALA A 706 -30.36 0.17 5.36
CA ALA A 706 -30.03 0.02 3.94
C ALA A 706 -29.54 -1.39 3.59
N GLN A 707 -28.74 -2.01 4.49
CA GLN A 707 -28.19 -3.35 4.31
C GLN A 707 -28.12 -4.08 5.65
N PRO A 708 -29.19 -4.82 6.03
CA PRO A 708 -29.40 -5.23 7.41
C PRO A 708 -28.66 -6.49 7.86
N GLN A 709 -28.19 -7.35 6.94
CA GLN A 709 -27.68 -8.66 7.32
C GLN A 709 -26.57 -9.17 6.39
N GLN A 710 -25.75 -10.08 6.92
CA GLN A 710 -24.74 -10.80 6.16
C GLN A 710 -25.36 -11.62 5.06
N PHE A 711 -24.76 -11.59 3.90
CA PHE A 711 -25.14 -12.40 2.76
C PHE A 711 -23.91 -12.97 2.03
N VAL A 712 -24.14 -13.95 1.18
CA VAL A 712 -23.14 -14.53 0.30
C VAL A 712 -23.64 -14.54 -1.13
N GLU A 713 -22.82 -14.05 -2.08
CA GLU A 713 -23.13 -14.16 -3.50
C GLU A 713 -22.57 -15.48 -4.05
N ILE A 714 -23.43 -16.22 -4.77
CA ILE A 714 -23.05 -17.47 -5.47
C ILE A 714 -23.61 -17.45 -6.89
N GLY A 715 -22.90 -18.12 -7.82
CA GLY A 715 -23.35 -18.29 -9.20
C GLY A 715 -24.59 -19.20 -9.30
N GLU A 716 -25.35 -19.04 -10.39
CA GLU A 716 -26.60 -19.81 -10.62
C GLU A 716 -26.33 -21.33 -10.73
N LYS A 717 -25.21 -21.73 -11.35
CA LYS A 717 -24.84 -23.14 -11.52
C LYS A 717 -24.51 -23.78 -10.17
N LEU A 718 -23.64 -23.15 -9.36
CA LEU A 718 -23.32 -23.61 -8.01
C LEU A 718 -24.57 -23.72 -7.12
N ALA A 719 -25.46 -22.71 -7.20
CA ALA A 719 -26.71 -22.72 -6.45
C ALA A 719 -27.59 -23.93 -6.82
N ALA A 720 -27.72 -24.21 -8.12
CA ALA A 720 -28.46 -25.38 -8.61
C ALA A 720 -27.83 -26.71 -8.17
N GLU A 721 -26.50 -26.84 -8.26
CA GLU A 721 -25.77 -28.05 -7.84
C GLU A 721 -25.94 -28.36 -6.35
N LYS A 722 -26.05 -27.30 -5.52
CA LYS A 722 -26.21 -27.41 -4.05
C LYS A 722 -27.66 -27.36 -3.57
N GLY A 723 -28.64 -27.20 -4.48
CA GLY A 723 -30.05 -27.07 -4.13
C GLY A 723 -30.35 -25.80 -3.33
N ILE A 724 -29.50 -24.76 -3.45
CA ILE A 724 -29.64 -23.49 -2.74
C ILE A 724 -30.50 -22.53 -3.55
N GLN A 725 -31.50 -21.92 -2.90
CA GLN A 725 -32.36 -20.91 -3.49
C GLN A 725 -32.01 -19.51 -2.94
N LYS A 726 -32.39 -18.49 -3.70
CA LYS A 726 -32.29 -17.10 -3.23
C LYS A 726 -33.05 -16.92 -1.91
N GLY A 727 -32.36 -16.39 -0.91
CA GLY A 727 -32.93 -16.16 0.42
C GLY A 727 -32.74 -17.30 1.40
N ASP A 728 -32.24 -18.46 0.98
CA ASP A 728 -31.92 -19.54 1.90
C ASP A 728 -30.80 -19.11 2.86
N MET A 729 -30.92 -19.55 4.12
CA MET A 729 -29.79 -19.48 5.04
C MET A 729 -28.78 -20.58 4.68
N VAL A 730 -27.53 -20.22 4.49
CA VAL A 730 -26.45 -21.14 4.14
C VAL A 730 -25.34 -21.05 5.15
N LYS A 731 -24.62 -22.15 5.28
CA LYS A 731 -23.38 -22.24 6.08
C LYS A 731 -22.21 -22.32 5.13
N ILE A 732 -21.26 -21.41 5.30
CA ILE A 732 -20.01 -21.36 4.59
C ILE A 732 -18.91 -21.78 5.54
N THR A 733 -18.13 -22.78 5.18
CA THR A 733 -17.10 -23.37 6.05
C THR A 733 -15.74 -23.35 5.34
N SER A 734 -14.71 -22.90 6.07
CA SER A 734 -13.31 -23.07 5.70
C SER A 734 -12.61 -23.99 6.72
N ARG A 735 -11.35 -24.28 6.54
CA ARG A 735 -10.58 -25.06 7.53
C ARG A 735 -10.47 -24.34 8.91
N ARG A 736 -10.75 -23.04 8.97
CA ARG A 736 -10.60 -22.19 10.16
C ARG A 736 -11.90 -21.98 10.95
N GLY A 737 -13.04 -22.29 10.35
CA GLY A 737 -14.34 -22.13 10.99
C GLY A 737 -15.47 -21.99 9.97
N TYR A 738 -16.60 -21.49 10.44
CA TYR A 738 -17.78 -21.30 9.59
C TYR A 738 -18.47 -19.95 9.88
N ILE A 739 -19.24 -19.51 8.92
CA ILE A 739 -20.22 -18.42 9.06
C ILE A 739 -21.58 -18.87 8.54
N LYS A 740 -22.64 -18.19 8.98
CA LYS A 740 -23.97 -18.32 8.38
C LYS A 740 -24.34 -17.02 7.68
N ALA A 741 -24.94 -17.11 6.50
CA ALA A 741 -25.32 -15.95 5.69
C ALA A 741 -26.52 -16.26 4.80
N VAL A 742 -27.22 -15.20 4.35
CA VAL A 742 -28.31 -15.35 3.38
C VAL A 742 -27.75 -15.51 1.97
N ALA A 743 -28.21 -16.49 1.23
CA ALA A 743 -27.78 -16.73 -0.14
C ALA A 743 -28.37 -15.71 -1.11
N VAL A 744 -27.51 -15.07 -1.88
CA VAL A 744 -27.83 -14.24 -3.04
C VAL A 744 -27.35 -14.95 -4.29
N VAL A 745 -28.29 -15.60 -4.99
CA VAL A 745 -27.99 -16.27 -6.27
C VAL A 745 -27.92 -15.21 -7.36
N THR A 746 -26.80 -15.15 -8.08
CA THR A 746 -26.50 -14.01 -8.97
C THR A 746 -25.72 -14.42 -10.23
N LYS A 747 -25.89 -13.63 -11.30
CA LYS A 747 -25.06 -13.71 -12.53
C LYS A 747 -23.74 -12.92 -12.44
N ARG A 748 -23.49 -12.25 -11.33
CA ARG A 748 -22.27 -11.42 -11.14
C ARG A 748 -20.99 -12.22 -10.99
N LEU A 749 -21.10 -13.45 -10.47
CA LEU A 749 -20.01 -14.41 -10.36
C LEU A 749 -20.21 -15.48 -11.41
N LYS A 750 -19.25 -15.59 -12.33
CA LYS A 750 -19.29 -16.57 -13.40
C LYS A 750 -18.44 -17.78 -13.05
N ASP A 751 -18.85 -18.93 -13.51
CA ASP A 751 -18.03 -20.14 -13.50
C ASP A 751 -16.90 -19.96 -14.51
N LEU A 752 -15.71 -20.39 -14.15
CA LEU A 752 -14.53 -20.31 -15.00
C LEU A 752 -14.02 -21.72 -15.29
N GLU A 753 -13.63 -21.94 -16.54
CA GLU A 753 -12.92 -23.17 -16.93
C GLU A 753 -11.40 -22.90 -16.74
N VAL A 754 -10.80 -23.64 -15.82
CA VAL A 754 -9.41 -23.51 -15.42
C VAL A 754 -8.77 -24.88 -15.42
N ASP A 755 -7.75 -25.08 -16.23
CA ASP A 755 -7.02 -26.35 -16.37
C ASP A 755 -7.95 -27.57 -16.51
N GLY A 756 -9.01 -27.44 -17.31
CA GLY A 756 -10.00 -28.49 -17.56
C GLY A 756 -11.00 -28.73 -16.44
N ARG A 757 -11.06 -27.89 -15.42
CA ARG A 757 -12.01 -27.94 -14.30
C ARG A 757 -12.91 -26.70 -14.29
N THR A 758 -14.18 -26.88 -13.93
CA THR A 758 -15.06 -25.76 -13.60
C THR A 758 -14.74 -25.22 -12.20
N VAL A 759 -14.36 -23.96 -12.09
CA VAL A 759 -14.09 -23.26 -10.83
C VAL A 759 -15.22 -22.31 -10.53
N HIS A 760 -15.84 -22.48 -9.35
CA HIS A 760 -16.89 -21.60 -8.83
C HIS A 760 -16.30 -20.60 -7.85
N HIS A 761 -16.73 -19.34 -7.97
CA HIS A 761 -16.43 -18.29 -6.99
C HIS A 761 -17.59 -18.04 -6.05
N ILE A 762 -17.26 -17.75 -4.78
CA ILE A 762 -18.17 -17.34 -3.73
C ILE A 762 -17.75 -15.94 -3.29
N GLY A 763 -18.68 -14.98 -3.33
CA GLY A 763 -18.44 -13.60 -2.96
C GLY A 763 -18.91 -13.28 -1.55
N LEU A 764 -18.04 -12.75 -0.69
CA LEU A 764 -18.33 -12.46 0.70
C LEU A 764 -18.12 -10.98 1.04
N PRO A 765 -19.15 -10.23 1.43
CA PRO A 765 -18.94 -8.89 2.01
C PRO A 765 -18.24 -8.99 3.36
N ILE A 766 -17.33 -8.04 3.63
CA ILE A 766 -16.52 -8.06 4.87
C ILE A 766 -16.98 -7.05 5.93
N HIS A 767 -18.18 -6.51 5.80
CA HIS A 767 -18.64 -5.37 6.62
C HIS A 767 -19.32 -5.76 7.92
N TRP A 768 -19.83 -6.99 8.03
CA TRP A 768 -20.62 -7.38 9.18
C TRP A 768 -19.75 -7.70 10.38
N ASN A 769 -20.32 -7.32 11.53
CA ASN A 769 -19.79 -7.56 12.85
C ASN A 769 -20.55 -8.70 13.53
N MET A 770 -19.97 -9.21 14.60
CA MET A 770 -20.59 -10.19 15.48
C MET A 770 -21.71 -9.57 16.33
N LYS A 771 -21.63 -8.26 16.61
CA LYS A 771 -22.56 -7.52 17.46
C LYS A 771 -23.76 -7.01 16.66
N ALA A 772 -24.97 -7.35 17.12
CA ALA A 772 -26.19 -6.76 16.56
C ALA A 772 -26.53 -5.43 17.26
N LEU A 773 -27.06 -4.45 16.52
CA LEU A 773 -27.44 -3.13 17.03
C LEU A 773 -28.41 -3.15 18.20
N ASN A 774 -29.36 -4.09 18.22
CA ASN A 774 -30.43 -4.13 19.19
C ASN A 774 -30.18 -5.09 20.37
N GLY A 775 -29.00 -5.69 20.43
CA GLY A 775 -28.65 -6.68 21.46
C GLY A 775 -29.52 -7.95 21.51
N LYS A 776 -30.45 -8.09 20.55
CA LYS A 776 -31.44 -9.20 20.48
C LYS A 776 -31.38 -9.87 19.11
N GLY A 777 -30.90 -11.08 19.06
CA GLY A 777 -31.29 -12.11 18.13
C GLY A 777 -30.64 -12.20 16.76
N ASN A 778 -30.46 -11.18 15.97
CA ASN A 778 -29.78 -11.26 14.66
C ASN A 778 -28.32 -10.86 14.82
N ARG A 779 -27.45 -11.86 14.89
CA ARG A 779 -26.01 -11.70 14.99
C ARG A 779 -25.41 -11.83 13.62
N GLY A 780 -24.54 -10.90 13.25
CA GLY A 780 -23.70 -11.05 12.10
C GLY A 780 -22.56 -12.03 12.37
N PHE A 781 -21.96 -12.54 11.31
CA PHE A 781 -20.76 -13.34 11.38
C PHE A 781 -19.63 -12.58 10.72
N SER A 782 -18.47 -12.52 11.36
CA SER A 782 -17.28 -11.94 10.73
C SER A 782 -16.77 -12.85 9.62
N THR A 783 -16.67 -12.32 8.40
CA THR A 783 -16.08 -13.04 7.26
C THR A 783 -14.65 -13.50 7.56
N ASN A 784 -13.91 -12.77 8.41
CA ASN A 784 -12.55 -13.11 8.80
C ASN A 784 -12.44 -14.35 9.72
N THR A 785 -13.55 -14.94 10.12
CA THR A 785 -13.57 -16.32 10.66
C THR A 785 -13.06 -17.34 9.63
N LEU A 786 -13.23 -17.04 8.32
CA LEU A 786 -12.88 -17.95 7.22
C LEU A 786 -11.50 -17.69 6.62
N THR A 787 -10.93 -16.49 6.79
CA THR A 787 -9.70 -16.07 6.11
C THR A 787 -8.43 -16.64 6.75
N PRO A 788 -7.37 -16.90 5.96
CA PRO A 788 -6.14 -17.52 6.44
C PRO A 788 -5.17 -16.57 7.14
N SER A 789 -4.31 -17.10 8.03
CA SER A 789 -3.30 -16.36 8.80
C SER A 789 -1.92 -16.37 8.13
N TRP A 790 -1.84 -16.18 6.83
CA TRP A 790 -0.59 -15.99 6.11
C TRP A 790 -0.69 -14.82 5.16
N GLY A 791 0.44 -14.30 4.78
CA GLY A 791 0.53 -13.10 3.97
C GLY A 791 1.64 -13.17 2.92
N GLU A 792 1.67 -12.16 2.12
CA GLU A 792 2.62 -11.93 1.06
C GLU A 792 4.05 -11.79 1.61
N SER A 793 5.05 -12.27 0.87
CA SER A 793 6.41 -12.44 1.38
C SER A 793 7.19 -11.14 1.64
N VAL A 794 6.82 -10.03 1.02
CA VAL A 794 7.53 -8.73 1.14
C VAL A 794 6.97 -7.91 2.29
N THR A 795 5.66 -7.74 2.33
CA THR A 795 4.97 -6.81 3.26
C THR A 795 4.21 -7.52 4.36
N GLN A 796 4.05 -8.83 4.26
CA GLN A 796 3.19 -9.65 5.13
C GLN A 796 1.72 -9.20 5.13
N THR A 797 1.26 -8.55 4.06
CA THR A 797 -0.16 -8.25 3.86
C THR A 797 -0.95 -9.56 3.82
N PRO A 798 -1.96 -9.75 4.68
CA PRO A 798 -2.70 -11.01 4.73
C PRO A 798 -3.47 -11.31 3.44
N GLU A 799 -3.63 -12.60 3.15
CA GLU A 799 -4.45 -13.09 2.05
C GLU A 799 -5.94 -13.01 2.42
N TYR A 800 -6.69 -12.13 1.76
CA TYR A 800 -8.14 -12.00 1.95
C TYR A 800 -8.95 -12.29 0.68
N LYS A 801 -8.27 -12.50 -0.45
CA LYS A 801 -8.95 -12.53 -1.75
C LYS A 801 -9.00 -13.90 -2.37
N THR A 802 -8.21 -14.86 -1.86
CA THR A 802 -8.26 -16.24 -2.35
C THR A 802 -8.08 -17.22 -1.19
N PHE A 803 -9.16 -17.88 -0.83
CA PHE A 803 -9.16 -18.97 0.13
C PHE A 803 -10.27 -19.97 -0.21
N LEU A 804 -10.14 -21.20 0.30
CA LEU A 804 -11.06 -22.28 -0.04
C LEU A 804 -12.15 -22.44 1.00
N VAL A 805 -13.37 -22.67 0.51
CA VAL A 805 -14.56 -22.89 1.33
C VAL A 805 -15.44 -24.01 0.76
N ASN A 806 -16.30 -24.55 1.62
CA ASN A 806 -17.49 -25.30 1.22
C ASN A 806 -18.74 -24.49 1.57
N ILE A 807 -19.83 -24.75 0.88
CA ILE A 807 -21.13 -24.14 1.13
C ILE A 807 -22.22 -25.19 1.14
N GLU A 808 -23.11 -25.09 2.08
CA GLU A 808 -24.27 -25.97 2.24
C GLU A 808 -25.48 -25.18 2.76
N LYS A 809 -26.67 -25.71 2.52
CA LYS A 809 -27.89 -25.16 3.12
C LYS A 809 -27.80 -25.34 4.65
N ALA A 810 -27.97 -24.27 5.41
CA ALA A 810 -28.00 -24.37 6.86
C ALA A 810 -29.31 -24.99 7.34
N GLU A 811 -29.23 -25.85 8.33
CA GLU A 811 -30.42 -26.27 9.08
C GLU A 811 -31.01 -25.04 9.78
N ALA A 812 -32.33 -25.01 9.85
CA ALA A 812 -33.09 -23.88 10.36
C ALA A 812 -32.79 -23.56 11.84
#